data_00ba248ada04ac1f41325749a2e6fda0
#
_entry.id   00ba248ada04ac1f41325749a2e6fda0
#
_cell.length_a   1.000
_cell.length_b   1.000
_cell.length_c   1.000
_cell.angle_alpha   90.00
_cell.angle_beta   90.00
_cell.angle_gamma   90.00
#
_symmetry.space_group_name_H-M   'P 1'
#
loop_
_entity.id
_entity.type
_entity.pdbx_description
1 polymer ?
#
loop_
_entity_poly.entity_id
_entity_poly.type
_entity_poly.pdbx_seq_one_letter_code
_entity_poly.pdbx_strand_id
1 'polypeptide(L)'
;MTRRAERFPREGQRHGVRPSSAHRAVGLMGATLLSVGLLPPASAETPGRPGGHHDPKDHARPVVTRQAAPARRSVPVTKNADPEAIVVQSDRHRVIHPNGTLLTRSDWATALTGANPLSLLATTPGVSYVSSDAYGLDESDASLFMRGFHMNELGIMFEGIPLNDVSFTTLTGNNVNNIGVPDLIGSIYVSPGTSRESAFSSTSRGGELRYSLENPTDKANADITQSVGSNQTYVTTVTGNTGQIGAYGPKILAGFQRISKDKYEGGGTQYMIRGNVKVTQDVSWGDFSAFLAVSDAQVWGYNDLSNDMISKLGWRGSDYLYPNYPLAYYQAGAGAANACGPYLCGDRAVLIPYDSGQVSQDWLGSLRHHFNITHALSGNILFYGASTYTDASVSDPTTPSETGAPFSEQVWHSQVRRFGGTAELAYQIADHALSAGLWEESASSRAAGSWYNEPLLGEGKPLLAVGPFTSYGPAFQVENMSAWKTSSRQIYLHDDWHLRPELTLGMGFKAVDFSTTGGGIGNDDVPAPYGTLRSRNGFLPHLSLLYRPTRQDDFFVDAAQTQGAYNVFPRGNLGYGASAWTAADQSTFDEATRNIKPERDTTVTIGGHHRRGRLRISYDAYFSLIENRLIAASVGDLHAPINTVASIPASHIWGGDAAVALPVGHYLTLNQSLSVSRFSYGGDLNVGDTVFPLRGKAQPGYPAISLLSSLLFHYHQFQAGATATVYLDQQTNYQNDLRARNYFNTTAFLSYELPKHGNIPGLKFRFDVYNILNEKMIGNIGVDGFPFSGDKQTMQRAAPRQALFSIGTKF
;
A
#
# COMPACT_ATOMS: atom_id res chain seq x y z
N MET A 1 -32.35 54.53 -25.21
CA MET A 1 -33.58 54.94 -24.52
C MET A 1 -34.05 53.83 -23.63
N THR A 2 -34.16 54.12 -22.38
CA THR A 2 -34.87 53.56 -21.21
C THR A 2 -34.41 52.24 -20.64
N ARG A 3 -33.77 52.45 -19.48
CA ARG A 3 -33.51 51.48 -18.39
C ARG A 3 -34.78 50.84 -17.85
N ARG A 4 -34.67 49.58 -17.44
CA ARG A 4 -35.32 49.08 -16.21
C ARG A 4 -34.39 48.13 -15.49
N ALA A 5 -34.01 48.50 -14.28
CA ALA A 5 -33.37 47.70 -13.30
C ALA A 5 -34.42 46.88 -12.55
N GLU A 6 -34.27 45.60 -12.44
CA GLU A 6 -35.01 44.80 -11.45
C GLU A 6 -34.03 44.23 -10.40
N ARG A 7 -34.36 44.57 -9.17
CA ARG A 7 -33.65 44.17 -7.94
C ARG A 7 -34.00 42.71 -7.64
N PHE A 8 -33.00 41.89 -7.39
CA PHE A 8 -33.14 40.61 -6.69
C PHE A 8 -32.86 40.76 -5.19
N PRO A 9 -33.62 40.07 -4.31
CA PRO A 9 -33.44 40.17 -2.87
C PRO A 9 -32.27 39.30 -2.42
N ARG A 10 -31.48 39.84 -1.50
CA ARG A 10 -30.48 39.14 -0.72
C ARG A 10 -31.19 38.28 0.34
N GLU A 11 -31.08 36.99 0.28
CA GLU A 11 -31.17 36.13 1.46
C GLU A 11 -29.89 35.31 1.58
N GLY A 12 -29.11 35.67 2.60
CA GLY A 12 -27.90 34.98 2.97
C GLY A 12 -28.21 33.67 3.72
N GLN A 13 -27.70 32.59 3.22
CA GLN A 13 -27.39 31.45 4.10
C GLN A 13 -25.91 31.16 3.97
N ARG A 14 -25.17 31.64 4.97
CA ARG A 14 -23.79 31.18 5.24
C ARG A 14 -23.83 29.70 5.68
N HIS A 15 -23.56 28.77 4.80
CA HIS A 15 -23.12 27.48 5.19
C HIS A 15 -21.59 27.48 5.34
N GLY A 16 -21.17 27.93 6.53
CA GLY A 16 -19.80 27.65 6.96
C GLY A 16 -19.63 26.14 7.13
N VAL A 17 -18.77 25.56 6.32
CA VAL A 17 -18.27 24.19 6.52
C VAL A 17 -17.46 24.25 7.81
N ARG A 18 -18.01 23.72 8.90
CA ARG A 18 -17.24 23.51 10.14
C ARG A 18 -16.27 22.35 9.87
N PRO A 19 -14.98 22.51 10.17
CA PRO A 19 -14.05 21.38 10.13
C PRO A 19 -14.58 20.29 11.07
N SER A 20 -14.59 19.08 10.55
CA SER A 20 -15.13 17.93 11.29
C SER A 20 -14.33 17.70 12.58
N SER A 21 -15.03 17.29 13.63
CA SER A 21 -14.53 17.01 14.97
C SER A 21 -13.42 15.93 15.07
N ALA A 22 -12.91 15.40 13.97
CA ALA A 22 -11.82 14.44 13.90
C ALA A 22 -10.47 15.01 14.39
N HIS A 23 -10.23 16.33 14.18
CA HIS A 23 -8.99 17.00 14.63
C HIS A 23 -8.76 16.94 16.15
N ARG A 24 -9.83 16.79 16.96
CA ARG A 24 -9.70 16.71 18.42
C ARG A 24 -9.36 15.31 18.95
N ALA A 25 -9.65 14.25 18.19
CA ALA A 25 -9.43 12.88 18.67
C ALA A 25 -7.95 12.45 18.57
N VAL A 26 -7.23 12.88 17.52
CA VAL A 26 -5.81 12.52 17.34
C VAL A 26 -4.93 13.26 18.34
N GLY A 27 -5.24 14.52 18.64
CA GLY A 27 -4.51 15.28 19.66
C GLY A 27 -4.70 14.75 21.10
N LEU A 28 -5.86 14.15 21.41
CA LEU A 28 -6.11 13.57 22.75
C LEU A 28 -5.45 12.21 22.95
N MET A 29 -5.35 11.37 21.90
CA MET A 29 -4.67 10.07 22.01
C MET A 29 -3.15 10.20 22.21
N GLY A 30 -2.52 11.18 21.58
CA GLY A 30 -1.08 11.46 21.79
C GLY A 30 -0.73 11.89 23.21
N ALA A 31 -1.64 12.61 23.88
CA ALA A 31 -1.44 13.07 25.26
C ALA A 31 -1.75 12.00 26.31
N THR A 32 -2.68 11.08 26.02
CA THR A 32 -3.09 10.05 26.99
C THR A 32 -2.12 8.86 27.06
N LEU A 33 -1.40 8.56 25.97
CA LEU A 33 -0.37 7.49 25.96
C LEU A 33 0.94 7.90 26.65
N LEU A 34 1.21 9.18 26.85
CA LEU A 34 2.37 9.68 27.57
C LEU A 34 2.18 9.77 29.10
N SER A 35 0.96 9.58 29.62
CA SER A 35 0.65 9.71 31.06
C SER A 35 0.57 8.39 31.85
N VAL A 36 0.87 7.24 31.24
CA VAL A 36 0.84 5.91 31.91
C VAL A 36 2.24 5.43 32.34
N GLY A 37 3.18 6.28 32.48
CA GLY A 37 4.50 5.93 32.98
C GLY A 37 4.79 6.59 34.33
N LEU A 38 4.93 5.80 35.40
CA LEU A 38 5.46 6.09 36.73
C LEU A 38 4.41 6.20 37.87
N LEU A 39 4.10 5.05 38.44
CA LEU A 39 3.73 4.95 39.88
C LEU A 39 4.77 4.06 40.60
N PRO A 40 5.28 4.51 41.73
CA PRO A 40 6.28 3.74 42.50
C PRO A 40 5.62 2.58 43.28
N PRO A 41 6.38 1.51 43.63
CA PRO A 41 5.84 0.37 44.33
C PRO A 41 5.53 0.71 45.80
N ALA A 42 4.30 0.42 46.21
CA ALA A 42 3.91 0.51 47.60
C ALA A 42 4.51 -0.63 48.45
N SER A 43 5.22 -0.27 49.48
CA SER A 43 5.77 -1.16 50.51
C SER A 43 4.64 -1.83 51.32
N ALA A 44 4.64 -3.15 51.44
CA ALA A 44 3.79 -3.89 52.32
C ALA A 44 4.51 -4.14 53.66
N GLU A 45 4.00 -3.60 54.70
CA GLU A 45 4.34 -3.90 56.11
C GLU A 45 3.72 -5.22 56.55
N THR A 46 4.53 -6.02 57.22
CA THR A 46 4.13 -7.25 57.93
C THR A 46 3.73 -6.92 59.37
N PRO A 47 2.74 -7.61 59.94
CA PRO A 47 2.73 -7.83 61.39
C PRO A 47 2.72 -9.31 61.80
N GLY A 48 3.42 -9.55 62.90
CA GLY A 48 3.99 -10.70 63.48
C GLY A 48 3.03 -11.78 64.07
N ARG A 49 3.67 -12.89 64.36
CA ARG A 49 3.22 -14.07 65.07
C ARG A 49 2.95 -13.75 66.58
N PRO A 50 2.12 -14.61 67.27
CA PRO A 50 2.77 -15.60 68.12
C PRO A 50 2.10 -17.00 68.15
N GLY A 51 2.88 -17.94 68.58
CA GLY A 51 2.81 -19.39 68.59
C GLY A 51 1.89 -20.07 69.56
N GLY A 52 1.91 -21.42 69.49
CA GLY A 52 1.31 -22.35 70.48
C GLY A 52 1.32 -23.80 69.99
N HIS A 53 2.04 -24.62 70.69
CA HIS A 53 2.17 -26.08 70.56
C HIS A 53 0.87 -26.87 70.71
N HIS A 54 0.73 -28.02 70.06
CA HIS A 54 0.69 -29.39 70.55
C HIS A 54 0.32 -30.42 69.48
N ASP A 55 1.13 -31.49 69.44
CA ASP A 55 0.98 -32.81 68.81
C ASP A 55 0.35 -33.79 69.85
N PRO A 56 0.11 -35.10 69.60
CA PRO A 56 -0.41 -35.85 68.43
C PRO A 56 -1.57 -36.80 68.78
N LYS A 57 -2.18 -37.51 67.86
CA LYS A 57 -2.50 -38.97 67.88
C LYS A 57 -3.42 -39.45 66.75
N ASP A 58 -2.92 -40.46 66.07
CA ASP A 58 -3.56 -41.55 65.38
C ASP A 58 -5.11 -41.67 65.37
N HIS A 59 -5.62 -41.86 64.11
CA HIS A 59 -6.49 -43.01 63.77
C HIS A 59 -6.61 -43.21 62.27
N ALA A 60 -6.15 -44.39 61.80
CA ALA A 60 -6.31 -44.95 60.48
C ALA A 60 -7.74 -45.35 60.16
N ARG A 61 -8.19 -45.12 58.95
CA ARG A 61 -9.14 -45.96 58.12
C ARG A 61 -9.37 -45.36 56.70
N PRO A 62 -9.98 -46.07 55.72
CA PRO A 62 -9.19 -46.81 54.72
C PRO A 62 -9.30 -46.19 53.30
N VAL A 63 -8.33 -46.54 52.48
CA VAL A 63 -8.15 -46.21 51.09
C VAL A 63 -9.31 -46.71 50.23
N VAL A 64 -10.01 -45.77 49.56
CA VAL A 64 -10.81 -46.07 48.35
C VAL A 64 -10.01 -45.58 47.15
N THR A 65 -9.48 -46.52 46.42
CA THR A 65 -8.80 -46.31 45.14
C THR A 65 -9.81 -45.76 44.10
N ARG A 66 -9.73 -44.50 43.75
CA ARG A 66 -10.27 -43.96 42.52
C ARG A 66 -9.17 -43.98 41.47
N GLN A 67 -9.41 -44.70 40.39
CA GLN A 67 -8.57 -44.75 39.19
C GLN A 67 -8.38 -43.30 38.65
N ALA A 68 -7.12 -42.90 38.54
CA ALA A 68 -6.72 -41.65 37.92
C ALA A 68 -6.94 -41.75 36.40
N ALA A 69 -7.60 -40.73 35.85
CA ALA A 69 -7.67 -40.47 34.43
C ALA A 69 -6.24 -40.26 33.88
N PRO A 70 -5.93 -40.68 32.63
CA PRO A 70 -4.60 -40.57 32.08
C PRO A 70 -4.17 -39.11 31.94
N ALA A 71 -3.06 -38.76 32.58
CA ALA A 71 -2.41 -37.46 32.45
C ALA A 71 -2.13 -37.14 30.98
N ARG A 72 -2.63 -36.01 30.52
CA ARG A 72 -2.20 -35.42 29.24
C ARG A 72 -0.69 -35.23 29.29
N ARG A 73 0.03 -35.97 28.44
CA ARG A 73 1.45 -35.75 28.17
C ARG A 73 1.62 -34.32 27.68
N SER A 74 2.24 -33.48 28.47
CA SER A 74 2.81 -32.22 28.02
C SER A 74 3.93 -32.53 27.03
N VAL A 75 3.74 -32.11 25.78
CA VAL A 75 4.80 -32.16 24.77
C VAL A 75 5.86 -31.16 25.19
N PRO A 76 7.15 -31.54 25.30
CA PRO A 76 8.19 -30.57 25.64
C PRO A 76 8.29 -29.55 24.51
N VAL A 77 8.19 -28.28 24.84
CA VAL A 77 8.46 -27.14 23.94
C VAL A 77 9.96 -27.21 23.62
N THR A 78 10.31 -27.69 22.44
CA THR A 78 11.66 -27.62 21.93
C THR A 78 12.05 -26.18 21.67
N LYS A 79 13.17 -25.72 22.23
CA LYS A 79 13.74 -24.36 22.19
C LYS A 79 14.15 -23.88 20.80
N ASN A 80 13.80 -24.56 19.72
CA ASN A 80 14.02 -24.20 18.32
C ASN A 80 12.76 -24.54 17.52
N ALA A 81 11.61 -23.94 17.90
CA ALA A 81 10.44 -23.97 17.04
C ALA A 81 10.73 -23.10 15.82
N ASP A 82 10.70 -23.73 14.65
CA ASP A 82 10.75 -23.08 13.35
C ASP A 82 9.66 -21.98 13.32
N PRO A 83 9.96 -20.72 12.98
CA PRO A 83 8.95 -19.66 12.90
C PRO A 83 7.76 -20.05 11.99
N GLU A 84 7.99 -20.88 10.97
CA GLU A 84 6.93 -21.46 10.15
C GLU A 84 5.98 -22.38 10.94
N ALA A 85 6.45 -23.03 12.01
CA ALA A 85 5.63 -23.93 12.82
C ALA A 85 4.64 -23.19 13.73
N ILE A 86 4.93 -21.94 14.10
CA ILE A 86 4.06 -21.11 14.96
C ILE A 86 2.91 -20.51 14.15
N VAL A 87 3.17 -20.11 12.90
CA VAL A 87 2.14 -19.61 11.97
C VAL A 87 1.17 -20.73 11.57
N VAL A 88 1.66 -21.95 11.41
CA VAL A 88 0.86 -23.14 11.05
C VAL A 88 -0.11 -23.56 12.18
N GLN A 89 0.14 -23.19 13.44
CA GLN A 89 -0.76 -23.60 14.53
C GLN A 89 -2.04 -22.77 14.66
N SER A 90 -2.03 -21.49 14.24
CA SER A 90 -3.26 -20.67 14.20
C SER A 90 -4.04 -20.80 12.89
N ASP A 91 -3.38 -21.26 11.81
CA ASP A 91 -3.94 -21.37 10.45
C ASP A 91 -4.08 -22.83 9.96
N ARG A 92 -4.30 -23.80 10.85
CA ARG A 92 -4.44 -25.23 10.47
C ARG A 92 -5.51 -25.52 9.42
N HIS A 93 -6.32 -24.55 9.04
CA HIS A 93 -7.40 -24.65 8.04
C HIS A 93 -7.26 -23.67 6.87
N ARG A 94 -6.22 -22.84 6.82
CA ARG A 94 -5.95 -22.01 5.64
C ARG A 94 -5.06 -22.77 4.68
N VAL A 95 -5.65 -23.20 3.57
CA VAL A 95 -4.88 -23.75 2.46
C VAL A 95 -4.02 -22.60 1.88
N ILE A 96 -2.71 -22.81 1.91
CA ILE A 96 -1.78 -21.91 1.23
C ILE A 96 -1.98 -22.15 -0.26
N HIS A 97 -2.37 -21.11 -0.98
CA HIS A 97 -2.47 -21.16 -2.44
C HIS A 97 -1.13 -21.65 -3.03
N PRO A 98 -1.12 -22.58 -4.00
CA PRO A 98 0.12 -23.19 -4.49
C PRO A 98 1.15 -22.17 -4.99
N ASN A 99 0.68 -21.07 -5.59
CA ASN A 99 1.50 -19.97 -6.10
C ASN A 99 1.83 -18.88 -5.04
N GLY A 100 1.35 -19.04 -3.81
CA GLY A 100 1.52 -18.04 -2.76
C GLY A 100 2.79 -18.22 -1.93
N THR A 101 3.40 -17.13 -1.54
CA THR A 101 4.56 -17.07 -0.64
C THR A 101 4.23 -16.30 0.62
N LEU A 102 4.56 -16.85 1.78
CA LEU A 102 4.48 -16.15 3.05
C LEU A 102 5.86 -15.56 3.37
N LEU A 103 5.95 -14.24 3.37
CA LEU A 103 7.13 -13.51 3.79
C LEU A 103 7.06 -13.25 5.30
N THR A 104 8.21 -13.32 5.96
CA THR A 104 8.40 -13.06 7.39
C THR A 104 9.49 -12.02 7.58
N ARG A 105 9.71 -11.54 8.80
CA ARG A 105 10.74 -10.53 9.10
C ARG A 105 12.14 -10.90 8.60
N SER A 106 12.47 -12.18 8.51
CA SER A 106 13.76 -12.63 7.97
C SER A 106 13.91 -12.33 6.47
N ASP A 107 12.80 -12.32 5.73
CA ASP A 107 12.82 -12.16 4.28
C ASP A 107 13.04 -10.69 3.87
N TRP A 108 12.67 -9.72 4.71
CA TRP A 108 12.95 -8.30 4.49
C TRP A 108 13.99 -7.70 5.46
N ALA A 109 14.85 -8.54 6.06
CA ALA A 109 15.91 -8.07 6.97
C ALA A 109 16.86 -7.05 6.33
N THR A 110 16.99 -7.04 4.99
CA THR A 110 17.78 -6.07 4.22
C THR A 110 17.06 -4.76 3.93
N ALA A 111 15.76 -4.65 4.22
CA ALA A 111 15.03 -3.39 4.07
C ALA A 111 15.59 -2.32 5.00
N LEU A 112 15.50 -1.06 4.59
CA LEU A 112 15.91 0.08 5.42
C LEU A 112 15.07 0.17 6.69
N THR A 113 15.66 0.58 7.78
CA THR A 113 14.90 0.91 8.98
C THR A 113 13.93 2.05 8.68
N GLY A 114 12.65 1.85 8.99
CA GLY A 114 11.59 2.85 8.72
C GLY A 114 11.07 2.87 7.27
N ALA A 115 11.53 1.95 6.40
CA ALA A 115 11.00 1.80 5.06
C ALA A 115 9.49 1.47 5.09
N ASN A 116 8.77 1.85 4.04
CA ASN A 116 7.33 1.63 3.97
C ASN A 116 6.96 0.14 3.76
N PRO A 117 5.72 -0.27 4.12
CA PRO A 117 5.28 -1.66 3.97
C PRO A 117 5.34 -2.23 2.54
N LEU A 118 5.08 -1.43 1.48
CA LEU A 118 5.18 -1.91 0.10
C LEU A 118 6.62 -2.23 -0.31
N SER A 119 7.60 -1.47 0.18
CA SER A 119 9.01 -1.71 -0.12
C SER A 119 9.54 -3.03 0.45
N LEU A 120 8.89 -3.59 1.48
CA LEU A 120 9.23 -4.90 2.05
C LEU A 120 9.06 -6.03 1.02
N LEU A 121 8.23 -5.82 0.00
CA LEU A 121 7.97 -6.77 -1.08
C LEU A 121 9.07 -6.78 -2.16
N ALA A 122 9.98 -5.81 -2.18
CA ALA A 122 11.01 -5.68 -3.22
C ALA A 122 11.95 -6.89 -3.32
N THR A 123 11.95 -7.78 -2.31
CA THR A 123 12.73 -9.03 -2.33
C THR A 123 11.98 -10.21 -2.95
N THR A 124 10.71 -10.04 -3.31
CA THR A 124 9.85 -11.11 -3.85
C THR A 124 10.06 -11.25 -5.36
N PRO A 125 10.28 -12.47 -5.90
CA PRO A 125 10.30 -12.71 -7.34
C PRO A 125 9.00 -12.24 -8.00
N GLY A 126 9.08 -11.68 -9.21
CA GLY A 126 7.94 -11.15 -9.94
C GLY A 126 7.42 -9.80 -9.43
N VAL A 127 8.01 -9.26 -8.36
CA VAL A 127 7.67 -7.94 -7.81
C VAL A 127 8.79 -6.95 -8.09
N SER A 128 8.44 -5.79 -8.62
CA SER A 128 9.34 -4.63 -8.74
C SER A 128 8.79 -3.46 -7.95
N TYR A 129 9.63 -2.82 -7.17
CA TYR A 129 9.31 -1.63 -6.38
C TYR A 129 10.34 -0.54 -6.65
N VAL A 130 9.89 0.64 -6.98
CA VAL A 130 10.70 1.84 -7.15
C VAL A 130 10.05 3.02 -6.43
N SER A 131 10.85 3.99 -6.04
CA SER A 131 10.37 5.23 -5.43
C SER A 131 11.37 6.35 -5.65
N SER A 132 10.88 7.58 -5.77
CA SER A 132 11.70 8.80 -5.78
C SER A 132 12.37 9.03 -4.43
N ASP A 133 11.68 8.69 -3.33
CA ASP A 133 12.19 8.78 -1.97
C ASP A 133 12.72 7.44 -1.45
N ALA A 134 13.84 7.45 -0.74
CA ALA A 134 14.44 6.22 -0.19
C ALA A 134 13.53 5.47 0.80
N TYR A 135 12.59 6.18 1.44
CA TYR A 135 11.63 5.62 2.40
C TYR A 135 10.24 5.38 1.78
N GLY A 136 9.96 5.98 0.59
CA GLY A 136 8.69 5.89 -0.11
C GLY A 136 7.52 6.41 0.73
N LEU A 137 7.65 7.62 1.27
CA LEU A 137 6.61 8.21 2.13
C LEU A 137 5.39 8.65 1.33
N ASP A 138 5.59 9.09 0.10
CA ASP A 138 4.51 9.41 -0.82
C ASP A 138 4.20 8.21 -1.72
N GLU A 139 2.95 7.77 -1.74
CA GLU A 139 2.50 6.69 -2.61
C GLU A 139 2.55 7.11 -4.09
N SER A 140 2.26 8.38 -4.38
CA SER A 140 2.30 8.93 -5.73
C SER A 140 3.70 8.88 -6.33
N ASP A 141 4.71 9.05 -5.50
CA ASP A 141 6.13 9.00 -5.87
C ASP A 141 6.73 7.58 -5.87
N ALA A 142 5.88 6.55 -5.80
CA ALA A 142 6.29 5.15 -5.78
C ALA A 142 5.47 4.31 -6.75
N SER A 143 6.07 3.26 -7.28
CA SER A 143 5.40 2.24 -8.10
C SER A 143 5.78 0.85 -7.66
N LEU A 144 4.77 0.00 -7.52
CA LEU A 144 4.94 -1.43 -7.33
C LEU A 144 4.22 -2.16 -8.46
N PHE A 145 4.95 -3.05 -9.12
CA PHE A 145 4.37 -3.97 -10.09
C PHE A 145 4.54 -5.41 -9.62
N MET A 146 3.53 -6.20 -9.88
CA MET A 146 3.56 -7.63 -9.70
C MET A 146 3.18 -8.32 -11.01
N ARG A 147 4.16 -8.93 -11.71
CA ARG A 147 3.99 -9.57 -13.02
C ARG A 147 3.26 -8.70 -14.05
N GLY A 148 3.60 -7.40 -14.13
CA GLY A 148 3.03 -6.46 -15.10
C GLY A 148 1.77 -5.75 -14.63
N PHE A 149 1.16 -6.15 -13.52
CA PHE A 149 0.06 -5.44 -12.91
C PHE A 149 0.57 -4.40 -11.91
N HIS A 150 0.07 -3.18 -12.00
CA HIS A 150 0.41 -2.11 -11.08
C HIS A 150 -0.30 -2.27 -9.73
N MET A 151 0.20 -1.64 -8.65
CA MET A 151 -0.31 -1.80 -7.29
C MET A 151 -1.82 -1.49 -7.14
N ASN A 152 -2.41 -0.60 -7.95
CA ASN A 152 -3.85 -0.34 -7.96
C ASN A 152 -4.68 -1.45 -8.60
N GLU A 153 -4.05 -2.45 -9.20
CA GLU A 153 -4.67 -3.63 -9.81
C GLU A 153 -4.53 -4.88 -8.92
N LEU A 154 -3.89 -4.75 -7.76
CA LEU A 154 -3.68 -5.83 -6.80
C LEU A 154 -4.76 -5.80 -5.70
N GLY A 155 -5.14 -6.97 -5.22
CA GLY A 155 -5.95 -7.08 -4.01
C GLY A 155 -5.09 -6.90 -2.77
N ILE A 156 -5.26 -5.80 -2.04
CA ILE A 156 -4.47 -5.52 -0.84
C ILE A 156 -5.37 -5.63 0.39
N MET A 157 -4.93 -6.42 1.37
CA MET A 157 -5.63 -6.59 2.64
C MET A 157 -4.70 -6.30 3.82
N PHE A 158 -5.26 -5.74 4.88
CA PHE A 158 -4.56 -5.52 6.15
C PHE A 158 -5.41 -6.03 7.31
N GLU A 159 -4.90 -6.99 8.08
CA GLU A 159 -5.67 -7.70 9.14
C GLU A 159 -7.00 -8.30 8.65
N GLY A 160 -7.05 -8.73 7.38
CA GLY A 160 -8.25 -9.27 6.73
C GLY A 160 -9.23 -8.23 6.17
N ILE A 161 -8.96 -6.94 6.35
CA ILE A 161 -9.76 -5.83 5.82
C ILE A 161 -9.31 -5.52 4.39
N PRO A 162 -10.20 -5.51 3.39
CA PRO A 162 -9.88 -5.02 2.06
C PRO A 162 -9.50 -3.54 2.09
N LEU A 163 -8.32 -3.18 1.59
CA LEU A 163 -7.88 -1.79 1.54
C LEU A 163 -8.32 -1.06 0.28
N ASN A 164 -8.39 -1.77 -0.85
CA ASN A 164 -8.71 -1.17 -2.14
C ASN A 164 -10.09 -0.54 -2.16
N ASP A 165 -10.18 0.61 -2.76
CA ASP A 165 -11.42 1.24 -3.18
C ASP A 165 -11.30 1.73 -4.64
N VAL A 166 -12.39 2.19 -5.21
CA VAL A 166 -12.42 2.66 -6.61
C VAL A 166 -12.26 4.18 -6.72
N SER A 167 -12.16 4.87 -5.59
CA SER A 167 -12.04 6.32 -5.54
C SER A 167 -10.59 6.76 -5.72
N PHE A 168 -10.42 8.06 -5.84
CA PHE A 168 -9.16 8.70 -6.17
C PHE A 168 -8.41 9.27 -4.94
N THR A 169 -8.69 8.85 -3.73
CA THR A 169 -7.93 9.40 -2.58
C THR A 169 -6.47 8.96 -2.58
N THR A 170 -6.24 7.72 -2.97
CA THR A 170 -4.92 7.12 -3.13
C THR A 170 -4.96 6.11 -4.28
N LEU A 171 -3.81 5.68 -4.76
CA LEU A 171 -3.74 4.68 -5.84
C LEU A 171 -4.19 3.29 -5.40
N THR A 172 -4.15 3.00 -4.10
CA THR A 172 -4.44 1.66 -3.55
C THR A 172 -5.65 1.61 -2.62
N GLY A 173 -6.34 2.72 -2.41
CA GLY A 173 -7.39 2.85 -1.38
C GLY A 173 -6.81 3.36 -0.07
N ASN A 174 -7.21 2.83 1.10
CA ASN A 174 -6.48 3.12 2.33
C ASN A 174 -5.04 2.66 2.19
N ASN A 175 -4.09 3.61 2.16
CA ASN A 175 -2.72 3.32 1.84
C ASN A 175 -2.02 2.54 2.96
N VAL A 176 -1.56 1.33 2.66
CA VAL A 176 -0.84 0.51 3.64
C VAL A 176 0.46 1.19 4.12
N ASN A 177 1.07 2.05 3.28
CA ASN A 177 2.25 2.82 3.66
C ASN A 177 1.96 3.85 4.75
N ASN A 178 0.75 4.39 4.79
CA ASN A 178 0.34 5.35 5.82
C ASN A 178 -0.09 4.63 7.11
N ILE A 179 -0.94 3.60 6.99
CA ILE A 179 -1.60 2.98 8.14
C ILE A 179 -0.78 1.88 8.83
N GLY A 180 0.18 1.25 8.13
CA GLY A 180 0.94 0.12 8.68
C GLY A 180 2.22 0.56 9.36
N VAL A 181 2.37 0.29 10.66
CA VAL A 181 3.66 0.41 11.38
C VAL A 181 4.53 -0.79 11.01
N PRO A 182 5.64 -0.62 10.24
CA PRO A 182 6.42 -1.74 9.69
C PRO A 182 6.96 -2.69 10.76
N ASP A 183 7.33 -2.14 11.91
CA ASP A 183 7.88 -2.90 13.04
C ASP A 183 6.84 -3.82 13.71
N LEU A 184 5.54 -3.65 13.43
CA LEU A 184 4.47 -4.52 13.89
C LEU A 184 4.03 -5.55 12.85
N ILE A 185 4.44 -5.42 11.59
CA ILE A 185 4.11 -6.40 10.54
C ILE A 185 4.83 -7.70 10.85
N GLY A 186 4.06 -8.76 11.11
CA GLY A 186 4.58 -10.09 11.39
C GLY A 186 4.78 -10.93 10.14
N SER A 187 3.87 -10.79 9.16
CA SER A 187 3.93 -11.52 7.91
C SER A 187 3.22 -10.79 6.78
N ILE A 188 3.65 -11.09 5.55
CA ILE A 188 3.00 -10.64 4.32
C ILE A 188 2.82 -11.87 3.43
N TYR A 189 1.56 -12.21 3.13
CA TYR A 189 1.27 -13.21 2.13
C TYR A 189 1.19 -12.55 0.76
N VAL A 190 1.91 -13.11 -0.22
CA VAL A 190 2.00 -12.61 -1.60
C VAL A 190 1.61 -13.73 -2.55
N SER A 191 0.63 -13.49 -3.42
CA SER A 191 0.25 -14.40 -4.51
C SER A 191 0.27 -13.65 -5.84
N PRO A 192 1.36 -13.77 -6.62
CA PRO A 192 1.51 -13.05 -7.87
C PRO A 192 0.64 -13.65 -9.00
N GLY A 193 -0.05 -12.78 -9.75
CA GLY A 193 -0.79 -13.12 -10.97
C GLY A 193 -2.18 -13.70 -10.74
N THR A 194 -2.38 -14.54 -9.73
CA THR A 194 -3.68 -15.09 -9.36
C THR A 194 -4.06 -14.72 -7.94
N SER A 195 -5.32 -14.41 -7.71
CA SER A 195 -5.87 -14.18 -6.37
C SER A 195 -6.82 -15.31 -5.99
N ARG A 196 -6.78 -15.71 -4.73
CA ARG A 196 -7.75 -16.67 -4.21
C ARG A 196 -9.17 -16.14 -4.34
N GLU A 197 -10.15 -17.04 -4.38
CA GLU A 197 -11.57 -16.68 -4.35
C GLU A 197 -11.91 -15.90 -3.08
N SER A 198 -11.28 -16.26 -1.97
CA SER A 198 -11.38 -15.58 -0.67
C SER A 198 -10.64 -14.23 -0.59
N ALA A 199 -10.01 -13.77 -1.68
CA ALA A 199 -9.49 -12.41 -1.77
C ALA A 199 -10.63 -11.43 -2.00
N PHE A 200 -11.12 -10.82 -0.95
CA PHE A 200 -12.13 -9.78 -1.02
C PHE A 200 -11.48 -8.47 -1.48
N SER A 201 -11.78 -8.06 -2.71
CA SER A 201 -11.23 -6.83 -3.28
C SER A 201 -11.99 -6.43 -4.54
N SER A 202 -12.14 -5.13 -4.74
CA SER A 202 -12.67 -4.56 -5.98
C SER A 202 -11.68 -4.54 -7.14
N THR A 203 -10.38 -4.82 -6.90
CA THR A 203 -9.30 -4.62 -7.89
C THR A 203 -8.33 -5.80 -8.00
N SER A 204 -8.56 -6.97 -7.40
CA SER A 204 -7.62 -8.10 -7.35
C SER A 204 -7.40 -8.81 -8.69
N ARG A 205 -6.90 -8.10 -9.71
CA ARG A 205 -6.63 -8.63 -11.04
C ARG A 205 -5.23 -9.25 -11.15
N GLY A 206 -4.21 -8.55 -10.66
CA GLY A 206 -2.81 -8.97 -10.74
C GLY A 206 -2.32 -9.86 -9.60
N GLY A 207 -3.22 -10.32 -8.74
CA GLY A 207 -2.90 -11.12 -7.55
C GLY A 207 -3.29 -10.45 -6.24
N GLU A 208 -2.74 -10.95 -5.13
CA GLU A 208 -3.11 -10.45 -3.79
C GLU A 208 -1.90 -10.26 -2.86
N LEU A 209 -2.06 -9.30 -1.95
CA LEU A 209 -1.15 -8.99 -0.84
C LEU A 209 -1.97 -8.99 0.46
N ARG A 210 -1.54 -9.77 1.46
CA ARG A 210 -2.18 -9.78 2.78
C ARG A 210 -1.16 -9.46 3.86
N TYR A 211 -1.30 -8.32 4.48
CA TYR A 211 -0.49 -7.88 5.60
C TYR A 211 -1.14 -8.32 6.91
N SER A 212 -0.36 -8.93 7.78
CA SER A 212 -0.79 -9.31 9.12
C SER A 212 0.20 -8.75 10.15
N LEU A 213 -0.32 -8.12 11.19
CA LEU A 213 0.48 -7.73 12.34
C LEU A 213 0.88 -8.97 13.14
N GLU A 214 1.93 -8.84 13.94
CA GLU A 214 2.23 -9.83 14.96
C GLU A 214 1.01 -10.02 15.88
N ASN A 215 0.86 -11.20 16.42
CA ASN A 215 -0.12 -11.43 17.47
C ASN A 215 0.43 -10.93 18.81
N PRO A 216 -0.43 -10.35 19.68
CA PRO A 216 -0.03 -10.01 21.03
C PRO A 216 0.54 -11.22 21.77
N THR A 217 1.62 -11.02 22.51
CA THR A 217 2.35 -12.09 23.24
C THR A 217 1.79 -12.30 24.64
N ASP A 218 2.07 -13.49 25.24
CA ASP A 218 1.64 -13.79 26.62
C ASP A 218 2.43 -13.01 27.69
N LYS A 219 3.62 -12.51 27.32
CA LYS A 219 4.51 -11.75 28.20
C LYS A 219 4.57 -10.31 27.77
N ALA A 220 4.53 -9.41 28.74
CA ALA A 220 4.75 -8.00 28.49
C ALA A 220 6.16 -7.73 27.95
N ASN A 221 6.24 -6.88 26.94
CA ASN A 221 7.50 -6.36 26.39
C ASN A 221 7.28 -5.00 25.75
N ALA A 222 8.35 -4.26 25.57
CA ALA A 222 8.34 -3.00 24.81
C ALA A 222 9.67 -2.84 24.08
N ASP A 223 9.59 -2.31 22.85
CA ASP A 223 10.75 -1.97 22.04
C ASP A 223 10.68 -0.48 21.69
N ILE A 224 11.80 0.21 21.79
CA ILE A 224 11.95 1.62 21.39
C ILE A 224 13.14 1.69 20.45
N THR A 225 12.92 2.28 19.26
CA THR A 225 13.98 2.52 18.28
C THR A 225 13.98 3.99 17.88
N GLN A 226 15.16 4.61 17.93
CA GLN A 226 15.42 5.94 17.43
C GLN A 226 16.44 5.88 16.30
N SER A 227 16.14 6.50 15.17
CA SER A 227 17.02 6.57 14.02
C SER A 227 17.27 8.02 13.61
N VAL A 228 18.48 8.28 13.14
CA VAL A 228 18.89 9.58 12.59
C VAL A 228 19.65 9.37 11.29
N GLY A 229 19.45 10.23 10.31
CA GLY A 229 20.06 10.01 8.98
C GLY A 229 20.18 11.24 8.10
N SER A 230 20.55 10.99 6.86
CA SER A 230 20.68 11.99 5.81
C SER A 230 19.39 12.79 5.63
N ASN A 231 19.49 14.05 5.16
CA ASN A 231 18.36 14.96 4.95
C ASN A 231 17.52 15.18 6.22
N GLN A 232 18.18 15.37 7.35
CA GLN A 232 17.54 15.57 8.65
C GLN A 232 16.48 14.50 8.98
N THR A 233 16.75 13.26 8.57
CA THR A 233 15.81 12.15 8.83
C THR A 233 15.84 11.75 10.28
N TYR A 234 14.67 11.73 10.91
CA TYR A 234 14.41 11.23 12.26
C TYR A 234 13.27 10.24 12.21
N VAL A 235 13.51 9.02 12.68
CA VAL A 235 12.48 7.99 12.81
C VAL A 235 12.44 7.52 14.26
N THR A 236 11.29 7.67 14.89
CA THR A 236 11.04 7.16 16.25
C THR A 236 9.97 6.09 16.16
N THR A 237 10.27 4.88 16.61
CA THR A 237 9.31 3.78 16.69
C THR A 237 9.23 3.27 18.14
N VAL A 238 8.01 3.11 18.63
CA VAL A 238 7.71 2.50 19.92
C VAL A 238 6.69 1.39 19.72
N THR A 239 7.00 0.18 20.17
CA THR A 239 6.07 -0.94 20.13
C THR A 239 5.98 -1.59 21.49
N GLY A 240 4.85 -2.22 21.82
CA GLY A 240 4.69 -2.87 23.10
C GLY A 240 3.56 -3.88 23.13
N ASN A 241 3.73 -4.86 24.00
CA ASN A 241 2.76 -5.88 24.34
C ASN A 241 2.45 -5.80 25.83
N THR A 242 1.17 -5.89 26.20
CA THR A 242 0.77 -5.95 27.62
C THR A 242 1.06 -7.30 28.25
N GLY A 243 1.28 -8.34 27.45
CA GLY A 243 1.09 -9.70 27.91
C GLY A 243 -0.39 -10.01 28.17
N GLN A 244 -0.66 -11.18 28.72
CA GLN A 244 -2.02 -11.56 29.11
C GLN A 244 -2.45 -10.78 30.37
N ILE A 245 -3.55 -10.04 30.26
CA ILE A 245 -4.09 -9.25 31.38
C ILE A 245 -4.93 -10.16 32.29
N GLY A 246 -4.40 -10.48 33.44
CA GLY A 246 -5.04 -11.46 34.35
C GLY A 246 -4.97 -12.90 33.84
N ALA A 247 -5.75 -13.81 34.44
CA ALA A 247 -5.65 -15.25 34.13
C ALA A 247 -6.26 -15.63 32.76
N TYR A 248 -7.24 -14.85 32.25
CA TYR A 248 -8.01 -15.16 31.05
C TYR A 248 -8.38 -13.90 30.26
N GLY A 249 -7.76 -12.76 30.55
CA GLY A 249 -8.10 -11.51 29.92
C GLY A 249 -7.44 -11.30 28.54
N PRO A 250 -7.71 -10.16 27.92
CA PRO A 250 -7.17 -9.84 26.60
C PRO A 250 -5.66 -9.62 26.62
N LYS A 251 -5.08 -9.71 25.44
CA LYS A 251 -3.70 -9.32 25.11
C LYS A 251 -3.75 -8.15 24.15
N ILE A 252 -2.87 -7.17 24.34
CA ILE A 252 -2.82 -5.96 23.52
C ILE A 252 -1.43 -5.80 22.95
N LEU A 253 -1.36 -5.64 21.63
CA LEU A 253 -0.19 -5.17 20.90
C LEU A 253 -0.47 -3.74 20.44
N ALA A 254 0.45 -2.82 20.69
CA ALA A 254 0.36 -1.45 20.21
C ALA A 254 1.70 -0.97 19.65
N GLY A 255 1.65 -0.11 18.66
CA GLY A 255 2.84 0.53 18.12
C GLY A 255 2.55 1.91 17.56
N PHE A 256 3.57 2.72 17.63
CA PHE A 256 3.57 4.10 17.17
C PHE A 256 4.86 4.37 16.41
N GLN A 257 4.77 5.07 15.28
CA GLN A 257 5.92 5.53 14.54
C GLN A 257 5.74 7.00 14.13
N ARG A 258 6.80 7.77 14.27
CA ARG A 258 6.92 9.12 13.74
C ARG A 258 8.12 9.19 12.83
N ILE A 259 7.92 9.72 11.62
CA ILE A 259 8.97 10.02 10.64
C ILE A 259 8.95 11.52 10.39
N SER A 260 10.14 12.14 10.34
CA SER A 260 10.32 13.52 9.90
C SER A 260 11.61 13.58 9.11
N LYS A 261 11.60 14.16 7.92
CA LYS A 261 12.77 14.30 7.06
C LYS A 261 12.59 15.43 6.06
N ASP A 262 13.68 16.01 5.60
CA ASP A 262 13.66 16.94 4.48
C ASP A 262 13.72 16.18 3.14
N LYS A 263 13.21 16.79 2.07
CA LYS A 263 13.45 16.32 0.71
C LYS A 263 14.97 16.31 0.44
N TYR A 264 15.43 15.39 -0.39
CA TYR A 264 16.84 15.34 -0.78
C TYR A 264 17.20 16.40 -1.82
N GLU A 265 16.19 17.06 -2.40
CA GLU A 265 16.31 18.10 -3.40
C GLU A 265 15.17 19.11 -3.28
N GLY A 266 15.47 20.39 -3.56
CA GLY A 266 14.52 21.47 -3.32
C GLY A 266 14.29 21.73 -1.82
N GLY A 267 13.16 22.31 -1.48
CA GLY A 267 12.72 22.54 -0.11
C GLY A 267 11.53 21.68 0.26
N GLY A 268 11.19 21.62 1.52
CA GLY A 268 10.03 20.94 2.09
C GLY A 268 10.40 19.81 3.04
N THR A 269 9.65 19.76 4.14
CA THR A 269 9.80 18.71 5.17
C THR A 269 8.65 17.74 5.06
N GLN A 270 8.97 16.46 4.97
CA GLN A 270 8.01 15.36 4.98
C GLN A 270 7.81 14.88 6.42
N TYR A 271 6.59 14.58 6.76
CA TYR A 271 6.20 14.19 8.11
C TYR A 271 5.14 13.10 8.06
N MET A 272 5.25 12.10 8.93
CA MET A 272 4.24 11.06 9.09
C MET A 272 4.19 10.60 10.54
N ILE A 273 2.97 10.50 11.06
CA ILE A 273 2.66 9.80 12.29
C ILE A 273 1.71 8.66 11.96
N ARG A 274 1.98 7.47 12.49
CA ARG A 274 1.09 6.32 12.37
C ARG A 274 1.09 5.48 13.62
N GLY A 275 -0.05 4.86 13.90
CA GLY A 275 -0.24 4.00 15.06
C GLY A 275 -1.15 2.82 14.76
N ASN A 276 -0.80 1.66 15.34
CA ASN A 276 -1.61 0.45 15.27
C ASN A 276 -1.87 -0.09 16.67
N VAL A 277 -3.08 -0.60 16.88
CA VAL A 277 -3.45 -1.33 18.10
C VAL A 277 -4.19 -2.59 17.69
N LYS A 278 -3.78 -3.73 18.24
CA LYS A 278 -4.44 -5.03 18.07
C LYS A 278 -4.72 -5.63 19.43
N VAL A 279 -5.96 -5.98 19.66
CA VAL A 279 -6.43 -6.64 20.89
C VAL A 279 -6.91 -8.03 20.52
N THR A 280 -6.49 -9.05 21.26
CA THR A 280 -6.98 -10.42 21.09
C THR A 280 -7.49 -10.98 22.40
N GLN A 281 -8.57 -11.73 22.33
CA GLN A 281 -9.19 -12.40 23.46
C GLN A 281 -9.55 -13.83 23.08
N ASP A 282 -8.85 -14.80 23.65
CA ASP A 282 -9.17 -16.21 23.48
C ASP A 282 -10.40 -16.60 24.31
N VAL A 283 -11.30 -17.40 23.74
CA VAL A 283 -12.46 -17.99 24.40
C VAL A 283 -12.51 -19.50 24.12
N SER A 284 -13.29 -20.26 24.87
CA SER A 284 -13.32 -21.72 24.74
C SER A 284 -13.75 -22.25 23.36
N TRP A 285 -14.44 -21.45 22.59
CA TRP A 285 -15.02 -21.80 21.28
C TRP A 285 -14.48 -20.96 20.11
N GLY A 286 -13.42 -20.15 20.36
CA GLY A 286 -12.81 -19.34 19.32
C GLY A 286 -11.99 -18.18 19.87
N ASP A 287 -11.93 -17.08 19.15
CA ASP A 287 -11.26 -15.85 19.56
C ASP A 287 -11.96 -14.60 19.03
N PHE A 288 -11.85 -13.52 19.77
CA PHE A 288 -12.19 -12.16 19.34
C PHE A 288 -10.93 -11.37 19.09
N SER A 289 -10.95 -10.56 18.04
CA SER A 289 -9.88 -9.62 17.73
C SER A 289 -10.46 -8.27 17.35
N ALA A 290 -9.89 -7.20 17.93
CA ALA A 290 -10.16 -5.83 17.54
C ALA A 290 -8.87 -5.20 17.01
N PHE A 291 -8.99 -4.39 15.97
CA PHE A 291 -7.86 -3.72 15.33
C PHE A 291 -8.21 -2.26 15.07
N LEU A 292 -7.22 -1.38 15.23
CA LEU A 292 -7.30 0.04 14.88
C LEU A 292 -5.96 0.50 14.30
N ALA A 293 -6.02 1.18 13.17
CA ALA A 293 -4.92 1.94 12.58
C ALA A 293 -5.33 3.40 12.42
N VAL A 294 -4.40 4.29 12.66
CA VAL A 294 -4.56 5.74 12.44
C VAL A 294 -3.27 6.31 11.87
N SER A 295 -3.39 7.29 10.98
CA SER A 295 -2.24 8.03 10.46
C SER A 295 -2.57 9.48 10.15
N ASP A 296 -1.52 10.30 10.17
CA ASP A 296 -1.49 11.68 9.70
C ASP A 296 -0.16 11.87 8.97
N ALA A 297 -0.22 12.14 7.68
CA ALA A 297 0.94 12.27 6.83
C ALA A 297 0.91 13.61 6.09
N GLN A 298 2.06 14.25 6.01
CA GLN A 298 2.33 15.39 5.14
C GLN A 298 3.56 15.07 4.33
N VAL A 299 3.42 15.08 3.02
CA VAL A 299 4.52 14.81 2.09
C VAL A 299 4.63 15.93 1.08
N TRP A 300 5.86 16.24 0.65
CA TRP A 300 6.16 17.15 -0.44
C TRP A 300 6.62 16.34 -1.63
N GLY A 301 5.95 16.49 -2.77
CA GLY A 301 6.22 15.74 -3.99
C GLY A 301 7.54 16.15 -4.67
N TYR A 302 8.03 15.29 -5.54
CA TYR A 302 9.13 15.57 -6.47
C TYR A 302 8.57 15.83 -7.85
N ASN A 303 9.17 16.77 -8.59
CA ASN A 303 8.68 17.13 -9.91
C ASN A 303 8.94 16.04 -10.95
N ASP A 304 7.98 15.82 -11.83
CA ASP A 304 8.15 14.99 -13.02
C ASP A 304 9.05 15.68 -14.06
N LEU A 305 9.90 14.90 -14.70
CA LEU A 305 10.93 15.37 -15.62
C LEU A 305 10.85 14.62 -16.96
N SER A 306 11.27 15.33 -18.03
CA SER A 306 11.66 14.72 -19.31
C SER A 306 13.17 14.49 -19.35
N ASN A 307 13.67 13.69 -20.30
CA ASN A 307 15.11 13.56 -20.54
C ASN A 307 15.75 14.90 -20.95
N ASP A 308 15.04 15.72 -21.72
CA ASP A 308 15.48 17.05 -22.10
C ASP A 308 15.70 17.94 -20.86
N MET A 309 14.73 17.94 -19.92
CA MET A 309 14.88 18.65 -18.64
C MET A 309 16.08 18.14 -17.85
N ILE A 310 16.23 16.81 -17.71
CA ILE A 310 17.38 16.23 -17.02
C ILE A 310 18.70 16.65 -17.65
N SER A 311 18.76 16.76 -18.99
CA SER A 311 19.96 17.21 -19.69
C SER A 311 20.29 18.68 -19.47
N LYS A 312 19.27 19.55 -19.39
CA LYS A 312 19.41 21.00 -19.21
C LYS A 312 19.60 21.41 -17.76
N LEU A 313 18.83 20.83 -16.85
CA LEU A 313 18.87 21.13 -15.40
C LEU A 313 19.97 20.37 -14.65
N GLY A 314 20.52 19.33 -15.28
CA GLY A 314 21.38 18.37 -14.62
C GLY A 314 20.63 17.39 -13.74
N TRP A 315 21.34 16.41 -13.20
CA TRP A 315 20.72 15.33 -12.43
C TRP A 315 20.17 15.76 -11.05
N ARG A 316 20.45 16.95 -10.56
CA ARG A 316 20.05 17.45 -9.24
C ARG A 316 19.43 18.83 -9.32
N GLY A 317 18.68 19.14 -10.34
CA GLY A 317 18.19 20.50 -10.55
C GLY A 317 16.71 20.61 -10.83
N SER A 318 15.85 19.61 -10.47
CA SER A 318 14.44 19.65 -10.82
C SER A 318 13.60 20.56 -9.92
N ASP A 319 13.86 20.55 -8.62
CA ASP A 319 13.04 21.26 -7.64
C ASP A 319 13.70 22.60 -7.25
N TYR A 320 14.01 23.42 -8.25
CA TYR A 320 14.80 24.64 -8.07
C TYR A 320 13.99 25.90 -7.80
N LEU A 321 12.67 25.85 -7.99
CA LEU A 321 11.84 27.06 -7.81
C LEU A 321 11.64 27.38 -6.33
N TYR A 322 11.30 26.39 -5.52
CA TYR A 322 11.16 26.64 -4.09
C TYR A 322 12.53 26.73 -3.38
N PRO A 323 12.79 27.74 -2.54
CA PRO A 323 11.87 28.81 -2.06
C PRO A 323 11.98 30.14 -2.85
N ASN A 324 12.37 30.12 -4.11
CA ASN A 324 12.59 31.33 -4.92
C ASN A 324 11.29 31.78 -5.64
N TYR A 325 10.34 32.34 -4.88
CA TYR A 325 9.08 32.83 -5.40
C TYR A 325 9.22 33.84 -6.56
N PRO A 326 10.14 34.84 -6.55
CA PRO A 326 10.34 35.72 -7.70
C PRO A 326 10.69 34.99 -9.00
N LEU A 327 11.46 33.90 -8.91
CA LEU A 327 11.81 33.10 -10.09
C LEU A 327 10.59 32.34 -10.62
N ALA A 328 9.78 31.74 -9.73
CA ALA A 328 8.52 31.08 -10.10
C ALA A 328 7.54 32.07 -10.74
N TYR A 329 7.39 33.24 -10.13
CA TYR A 329 6.55 34.32 -10.66
C TYR A 329 6.98 34.76 -12.07
N TYR A 330 8.28 34.98 -12.28
CA TYR A 330 8.84 35.32 -13.57
C TYR A 330 8.61 34.21 -14.62
N GLN A 331 8.86 32.94 -14.28
CA GLN A 331 8.68 31.84 -15.20
C GLN A 331 7.22 31.64 -15.61
N ALA A 332 6.31 31.67 -14.66
CA ALA A 332 4.88 31.59 -14.94
C ALA A 332 4.39 32.78 -15.76
N GLY A 333 4.84 33.99 -15.42
CA GLY A 333 4.47 35.23 -16.13
C GLY A 333 5.02 35.36 -17.55
N ALA A 334 6.21 34.79 -17.80
CA ALA A 334 6.77 34.78 -19.14
C ALA A 334 5.98 33.88 -20.10
N GLY A 335 5.12 33.04 -19.54
CA GLY A 335 4.41 32.03 -20.30
C GLY A 335 5.38 31.04 -20.96
N ALA A 336 4.82 29.98 -21.46
CA ALA A 336 5.63 28.91 -21.97
C ALA A 336 6.53 29.20 -23.15
N ALA A 337 6.04 29.99 -24.10
CA ALA A 337 6.80 30.30 -25.31
C ALA A 337 8.03 31.19 -25.04
N ASN A 338 8.04 31.92 -23.90
CA ASN A 338 9.04 32.91 -23.55
C ASN A 338 9.75 32.66 -22.22
N ALA A 339 9.47 31.54 -21.57
CA ALA A 339 10.12 31.17 -20.30
C ALA A 339 11.60 30.82 -20.53
N CYS A 340 12.39 31.84 -20.82
CA CYS A 340 13.84 31.77 -20.87
C CYS A 340 14.42 32.25 -19.53
N GLY A 341 14.11 31.53 -18.45
CA GLY A 341 14.99 31.56 -17.29
C GLY A 341 16.34 30.92 -17.64
N PRO A 342 17.33 30.94 -16.74
CA PRO A 342 18.65 30.35 -17.05
C PRO A 342 18.60 28.85 -17.43
N TYR A 343 17.44 28.21 -17.33
CA TYR A 343 17.34 26.77 -17.38
C TYR A 343 16.41 26.21 -18.45
N LEU A 344 15.32 26.87 -18.85
CA LEU A 344 14.33 26.30 -19.76
C LEU A 344 13.76 27.37 -20.72
N CYS A 345 13.89 27.14 -22.02
CA CYS A 345 13.28 27.97 -23.07
C CYS A 345 12.34 27.16 -23.94
N GLY A 346 11.12 27.61 -24.11
CA GLY A 346 10.40 27.35 -25.33
C GLY A 346 9.32 26.29 -25.36
N ASP A 347 8.87 25.71 -24.23
CA ASP A 347 7.66 24.88 -24.25
C ASP A 347 6.92 24.96 -22.89
N ARG A 348 5.61 25.18 -22.92
CA ARG A 348 4.74 25.16 -21.74
C ARG A 348 4.77 23.81 -20.99
N ALA A 349 5.08 22.75 -21.70
CA ALA A 349 5.27 21.42 -21.14
C ALA A 349 6.44 21.31 -20.11
N VAL A 350 7.26 22.36 -19.99
CA VAL A 350 8.40 22.44 -19.07
C VAL A 350 8.17 23.41 -17.90
N LEU A 351 6.94 23.84 -17.64
CA LEU A 351 6.65 24.60 -16.45
C LEU A 351 6.65 23.68 -15.22
N ILE A 352 7.53 24.00 -14.28
CA ILE A 352 7.64 23.29 -13.01
C ILE A 352 6.82 24.06 -11.98
N PRO A 353 6.03 23.38 -11.14
CA PRO A 353 5.37 24.02 -10.00
C PRO A 353 6.37 24.69 -9.05
N TYR A 354 5.96 25.75 -8.38
CA TYR A 354 6.74 26.34 -7.30
C TYR A 354 6.94 25.35 -6.17
N ASP A 355 5.86 24.67 -5.77
CA ASP A 355 5.86 23.57 -4.82
C ASP A 355 4.67 22.63 -5.11
N SER A 356 4.71 21.47 -4.46
CA SER A 356 3.62 20.50 -4.46
C SER A 356 3.66 19.70 -3.15
N GLY A 357 2.51 19.24 -2.67
CA GLY A 357 2.44 18.45 -1.46
C GLY A 357 1.08 17.82 -1.22
N GLN A 358 1.02 16.94 -0.25
CA GLN A 358 -0.19 16.23 0.12
C GLN A 358 -0.27 16.08 1.63
N VAL A 359 -1.47 16.26 2.17
CA VAL A 359 -1.83 15.83 3.53
C VAL A 359 -2.81 14.69 3.41
N SER A 360 -2.57 13.62 4.16
CA SER A 360 -3.47 12.47 4.23
C SER A 360 -3.75 12.10 5.68
N GLN A 361 -5.02 11.90 6.01
CA GLN A 361 -5.48 11.46 7.33
C GLN A 361 -6.30 10.20 7.16
N ASP A 362 -5.82 9.10 7.75
CA ASP A 362 -6.44 7.80 7.62
C ASP A 362 -6.85 7.23 8.98
N TRP A 363 -7.96 6.53 8.99
CA TRP A 363 -8.27 5.58 10.03
C TRP A 363 -8.90 4.32 9.45
N LEU A 364 -8.60 3.18 10.06
CA LEU A 364 -9.10 1.87 9.71
C LEU A 364 -9.31 1.08 10.99
N GLY A 365 -10.49 0.52 11.18
CA GLY A 365 -10.78 -0.28 12.37
C GLY A 365 -11.64 -1.48 12.07
N SER A 366 -11.46 -2.57 12.83
CA SER A 366 -12.27 -3.78 12.69
C SER A 366 -12.52 -4.50 13.99
N LEU A 367 -13.60 -5.29 13.96
CA LEU A 367 -13.93 -6.30 14.95
C LEU A 367 -14.08 -7.64 14.24
N ARG A 368 -13.33 -8.65 14.68
CA ARG A 368 -13.37 -10.00 14.14
C ARG A 368 -13.72 -10.98 15.21
N HIS A 369 -14.52 -11.97 14.84
CA HIS A 369 -14.80 -13.13 15.64
C HIS A 369 -14.56 -14.38 14.84
N HIS A 370 -13.61 -15.21 15.27
CA HIS A 370 -13.41 -16.57 14.80
C HIS A 370 -14.03 -17.54 15.77
N PHE A 371 -14.79 -18.51 15.28
CA PHE A 371 -15.51 -19.48 16.12
C PHE A 371 -15.44 -20.89 15.53
N ASN A 372 -15.39 -21.88 16.42
CA ASN A 372 -15.45 -23.28 16.09
C ASN A 372 -16.82 -23.82 16.49
N ILE A 373 -17.67 -24.19 15.50
CA ILE A 373 -18.99 -24.80 15.74
C ILE A 373 -18.78 -26.26 16.12
N THR A 374 -17.91 -26.95 15.38
CA THR A 374 -17.47 -28.31 15.68
C THR A 374 -15.94 -28.41 15.43
N HIS A 375 -15.34 -29.58 15.67
CA HIS A 375 -13.93 -29.82 15.28
C HIS A 375 -13.69 -29.73 13.76
N ALA A 376 -14.74 -29.91 12.94
CA ALA A 376 -14.66 -29.88 11.48
C ALA A 376 -15.24 -28.61 10.85
N LEU A 377 -16.03 -27.83 11.60
CA LEU A 377 -16.71 -26.65 11.07
C LEU A 377 -16.32 -25.42 11.91
N SER A 378 -15.70 -24.46 11.26
CA SER A 378 -15.33 -23.16 11.81
C SER A 378 -15.87 -22.01 10.97
N GLY A 379 -15.96 -20.83 11.56
CA GLY A 379 -16.36 -19.62 10.86
C GLY A 379 -15.57 -18.41 11.32
N ASN A 380 -15.61 -17.39 10.50
CA ASN A 380 -14.97 -16.10 10.74
C ASN A 380 -15.93 -14.99 10.29
N ILE A 381 -16.18 -14.02 11.14
CA ILE A 381 -16.95 -12.82 10.83
C ILE A 381 -16.09 -11.62 11.13
N LEU A 382 -16.02 -10.70 10.19
CA LEU A 382 -15.27 -9.44 10.31
C LEU A 382 -16.22 -8.29 9.95
N PHE A 383 -16.28 -7.26 10.78
CA PHE A 383 -16.86 -5.96 10.46
C PHE A 383 -15.78 -4.89 10.53
N TYR A 384 -15.82 -3.95 9.61
CA TYR A 384 -14.84 -2.88 9.54
C TYR A 384 -15.40 -1.55 9.10
N GLY A 385 -14.70 -0.49 9.46
CA GLY A 385 -14.91 0.87 8.97
C GLY A 385 -13.58 1.53 8.66
N ALA A 386 -13.60 2.40 7.66
CA ALA A 386 -12.42 3.13 7.22
C ALA A 386 -12.77 4.53 6.73
N SER A 387 -11.85 5.45 6.85
CA SER A 387 -11.94 6.77 6.20
C SER A 387 -10.55 7.24 5.83
N THR A 388 -10.47 7.86 4.66
CA THR A 388 -9.32 8.61 4.17
C THR A 388 -9.77 10.01 3.82
N TYR A 389 -9.04 11.00 4.30
CA TYR A 389 -9.14 12.39 3.88
C TYR A 389 -7.80 12.80 3.29
N THR A 390 -7.83 13.41 2.10
CA THR A 390 -6.61 13.83 1.40
C THR A 390 -6.83 15.21 0.79
N ASP A 391 -5.90 16.11 1.05
CA ASP A 391 -5.72 17.35 0.31
C ASP A 391 -4.38 17.26 -0.42
N ALA A 392 -4.40 17.35 -1.74
CA ALA A 392 -3.21 17.40 -2.57
C ALA A 392 -3.12 18.78 -3.23
N SER A 393 -2.05 19.50 -3.00
CA SER A 393 -1.84 20.83 -3.56
C SER A 393 -0.67 20.88 -4.53
N VAL A 394 -0.79 21.80 -5.48
CA VAL A 394 0.26 22.14 -6.42
C VAL A 394 0.12 23.60 -6.82
N SER A 395 1.21 24.35 -6.82
CA SER A 395 1.19 25.67 -7.42
C SER A 395 1.09 25.54 -8.93
N ASP A 396 -0.09 25.85 -9.49
CA ASP A 396 -0.44 25.68 -10.90
C ASP A 396 0.09 26.85 -11.75
N PRO A 397 1.19 26.65 -12.52
CA PRO A 397 1.79 27.69 -13.33
C PRO A 397 0.99 28.03 -14.59
N THR A 398 -0.13 27.35 -14.84
CA THR A 398 -0.95 27.51 -16.03
C THR A 398 -2.23 28.29 -15.78
N THR A 399 -2.66 28.40 -14.52
CA THR A 399 -3.86 29.11 -14.10
C THR A 399 -3.51 30.38 -13.31
N PRO A 400 -3.64 31.59 -13.90
CA PRO A 400 -3.37 32.82 -13.19
C PRO A 400 -4.37 33.10 -12.05
N SER A 401 -3.91 33.74 -11.00
CA SER A 401 -4.74 34.23 -9.90
C SER A 401 -5.60 35.41 -10.32
N GLU A 402 -6.79 35.59 -9.73
CA GLU A 402 -7.62 36.80 -9.91
C GLU A 402 -6.93 38.09 -9.41
N THR A 403 -5.97 37.95 -8.51
CA THR A 403 -5.12 39.05 -8.05
C THR A 403 -4.20 39.61 -9.13
N GLY A 404 -3.99 38.89 -10.22
CA GLY A 404 -3.05 39.16 -11.29
C GLY A 404 -1.68 38.51 -11.14
N ALA A 405 -1.46 37.64 -10.11
CA ALA A 405 -0.31 36.78 -10.08
C ALA A 405 -0.40 35.75 -11.23
N PRO A 406 0.73 35.38 -11.89
CA PRO A 406 0.69 34.58 -13.12
C PRO A 406 0.43 33.10 -12.87
N PHE A 407 0.27 32.67 -11.63
CA PHE A 407 -0.07 31.32 -11.22
C PHE A 407 -0.95 31.32 -9.98
N SER A 408 -1.48 30.18 -9.58
CA SER A 408 -2.38 30.03 -8.43
C SER A 408 -2.04 28.74 -7.68
N GLU A 409 -2.51 28.61 -6.45
CA GLU A 409 -2.43 27.37 -5.69
C GLU A 409 -3.67 26.52 -5.95
N GLN A 410 -3.50 25.36 -6.58
CA GLN A 410 -4.55 24.37 -6.81
C GLN A 410 -4.55 23.35 -5.67
N VAL A 411 -5.72 23.07 -5.10
CA VAL A 411 -5.89 22.03 -4.08
C VAL A 411 -6.99 21.06 -4.48
N TRP A 412 -6.65 19.77 -4.53
CA TRP A 412 -7.61 18.69 -4.70
C TRP A 412 -8.01 18.12 -3.35
N HIS A 413 -9.26 18.33 -2.98
CA HIS A 413 -9.88 17.80 -1.78
C HIS A 413 -10.51 16.46 -2.09
N SER A 414 -10.20 15.43 -1.31
CA SER A 414 -10.80 14.12 -1.45
C SER A 414 -11.17 13.53 -0.10
N GLN A 415 -12.31 12.87 -0.03
CA GLN A 415 -12.73 12.15 1.16
C GLN A 415 -13.40 10.84 0.77
N VAL A 416 -13.01 9.74 1.42
CA VAL A 416 -13.67 8.45 1.31
C VAL A 416 -14.07 7.95 2.69
N ARG A 417 -15.25 7.35 2.79
CA ARG A 417 -15.73 6.62 3.97
C ARG A 417 -16.28 5.28 3.53
N ARG A 418 -15.85 4.22 4.23
CA ARG A 418 -16.18 2.83 3.89
C ARG A 418 -16.66 2.10 5.13
N PHE A 419 -17.68 1.24 4.94
CA PHE A 419 -18.15 0.31 5.95
C PHE A 419 -18.46 -1.01 5.27
N GLY A 420 -17.97 -2.09 5.84
CA GLY A 420 -18.16 -3.40 5.26
C GLY A 420 -18.02 -4.54 6.25
N GLY A 421 -18.24 -5.72 5.76
CA GLY A 421 -18.05 -6.93 6.53
C GLY A 421 -17.86 -8.15 5.64
N THR A 422 -17.19 -9.14 6.20
CA THR A 422 -17.00 -10.47 5.61
C THR A 422 -17.54 -11.54 6.53
N ALA A 423 -18.04 -12.63 5.95
CA ALA A 423 -18.36 -13.84 6.69
C ALA A 423 -17.85 -15.04 5.90
N GLU A 424 -17.14 -15.93 6.58
CA GLU A 424 -16.54 -17.11 5.98
C GLU A 424 -16.85 -18.35 6.82
N LEU A 425 -17.06 -19.47 6.15
CA LEU A 425 -17.21 -20.80 6.77
C LEU A 425 -16.20 -21.77 6.15
N ALA A 426 -15.58 -22.58 6.98
CA ALA A 426 -14.68 -23.65 6.56
C ALA A 426 -15.16 -24.97 7.15
N TYR A 427 -15.27 -26.00 6.30
CA TYR A 427 -15.75 -27.31 6.68
C TYR A 427 -14.84 -28.43 6.13
N GLN A 428 -14.33 -29.26 7.06
CA GLN A 428 -13.53 -30.44 6.73
C GLN A 428 -14.45 -31.68 6.71
N ILE A 429 -14.50 -32.37 5.58
CA ILE A 429 -15.27 -33.61 5.45
C ILE A 429 -14.51 -34.63 4.60
N ALA A 430 -14.10 -35.75 5.22
CA ALA A 430 -13.25 -36.76 4.58
C ALA A 430 -11.99 -36.11 3.95
N ASP A 431 -11.79 -36.24 2.65
CA ASP A 431 -10.66 -35.70 1.89
C ASP A 431 -10.93 -34.30 1.30
N HIS A 432 -12.01 -33.64 1.71
CA HIS A 432 -12.41 -32.32 1.22
C HIS A 432 -12.27 -31.23 2.29
N ALA A 433 -11.67 -30.09 1.89
CA ALA A 433 -11.62 -28.88 2.69
C ALA A 433 -12.43 -27.77 2.01
N LEU A 434 -13.73 -27.72 2.35
CA LEU A 434 -14.68 -26.78 1.77
C LEU A 434 -14.56 -25.42 2.46
N SER A 435 -14.61 -24.34 1.69
CA SER A 435 -14.76 -22.99 2.20
C SER A 435 -15.74 -22.18 1.37
N ALA A 436 -16.50 -21.33 2.04
CA ALA A 436 -17.43 -20.39 1.41
C ALA A 436 -17.40 -19.07 2.15
N GLY A 437 -17.60 -17.98 1.44
CA GLY A 437 -17.61 -16.67 2.08
C GLY A 437 -18.36 -15.63 1.27
N LEU A 438 -18.66 -14.56 1.97
CA LEU A 438 -19.31 -13.38 1.41
C LEU A 438 -18.64 -12.11 1.91
N TRP A 439 -18.65 -11.09 1.09
CA TRP A 439 -18.22 -9.73 1.39
C TRP A 439 -19.26 -8.74 0.90
N GLU A 440 -19.58 -7.77 1.73
CA GLU A 440 -20.39 -6.61 1.36
C GLU A 440 -19.74 -5.33 1.92
N GLU A 441 -19.63 -4.32 1.07
CA GLU A 441 -19.11 -3.00 1.42
C GLU A 441 -19.96 -1.90 0.78
N SER A 442 -20.14 -0.83 1.54
CA SER A 442 -20.68 0.45 1.06
C SER A 442 -19.62 1.53 1.27
N ALA A 443 -19.27 2.22 0.20
CA ALA A 443 -18.36 3.35 0.21
C ALA A 443 -19.05 4.62 -0.28
N SER A 444 -18.66 5.75 0.27
CA SER A 444 -19.01 7.08 -0.22
C SER A 444 -17.75 7.91 -0.39
N SER A 445 -17.59 8.52 -1.55
CA SER A 445 -16.47 9.39 -1.87
C SER A 445 -16.93 10.76 -2.35
N ARG A 446 -16.09 11.76 -2.12
CA ARG A 446 -16.27 13.13 -2.60
C ARG A 446 -14.93 13.66 -3.06
N ALA A 447 -14.95 14.50 -4.11
CA ALA A 447 -13.77 15.19 -4.60
C ALA A 447 -14.15 16.57 -5.13
N ALA A 448 -13.21 17.53 -5.07
CA ALA A 448 -13.31 18.84 -5.69
C ALA A 448 -11.91 19.42 -5.92
N GLY A 449 -11.70 20.11 -7.04
CA GLY A 449 -10.53 20.96 -7.27
C GLY A 449 -10.86 22.41 -6.90
N SER A 450 -9.99 23.07 -6.17
CA SER A 450 -10.14 24.45 -5.76
C SER A 450 -8.87 25.25 -6.05
N TRP A 451 -9.02 26.48 -6.57
CA TRP A 451 -7.89 27.38 -6.85
C TRP A 451 -7.91 28.58 -5.93
N TYR A 452 -6.75 28.93 -5.41
CA TYR A 452 -6.54 30.00 -4.44
C TYR A 452 -5.56 31.03 -4.99
N ASN A 453 -5.80 32.28 -4.63
CA ASN A 453 -5.01 33.41 -5.12
C ASN A 453 -3.62 33.46 -4.51
N GLU A 454 -2.61 33.42 -5.35
CA GLU A 454 -1.23 33.77 -4.98
C GLU A 454 -1.08 35.30 -4.87
N PRO A 455 -0.18 35.80 -3.98
CA PRO A 455 0.07 37.22 -3.84
C PRO A 455 0.83 37.79 -5.06
N LEU A 456 0.66 39.06 -5.33
CA LEU A 456 1.54 39.81 -6.22
C LEU A 456 2.96 39.88 -5.65
N LEU A 457 3.94 39.97 -6.55
CA LEU A 457 5.34 40.01 -6.18
C LEU A 457 5.61 41.19 -5.23
N GLY A 458 6.03 40.90 -4.00
CA GLY A 458 6.29 41.88 -2.93
C GLY A 458 5.06 42.23 -2.07
N GLU A 459 3.87 41.68 -2.34
CA GLU A 459 2.63 41.98 -1.64
C GLU A 459 2.14 40.86 -0.71
N GLY A 460 3.02 40.14 -0.11
CA GLY A 460 2.65 39.07 0.83
C GLY A 460 3.62 37.91 0.85
N LYS A 461 3.20 36.82 1.50
CA LYS A 461 3.91 35.54 1.49
C LYS A 461 3.23 34.62 0.48
N PRO A 462 3.99 33.92 -0.34
CA PRO A 462 3.43 32.89 -1.21
C PRO A 462 2.66 31.85 -0.40
N LEU A 463 1.63 31.29 -1.00
CA LEU A 463 1.01 30.09 -0.50
C LEU A 463 2.04 28.95 -0.59
N LEU A 464 1.98 28.03 0.34
CA LEU A 464 2.85 26.85 0.36
C LEU A 464 2.00 25.60 0.21
N ALA A 465 2.62 24.55 -0.24
CA ALA A 465 2.00 23.23 -0.31
C ALA A 465 1.25 22.90 0.99
N VAL A 466 0.09 22.25 0.84
CA VAL A 466 -0.81 21.98 1.94
C VAL A 466 -0.12 21.28 3.11
N GLY A 467 -0.37 21.75 4.30
CA GLY A 467 0.06 21.17 5.57
C GLY A 467 -1.14 20.95 6.50
N PRO A 468 -0.96 20.26 7.62
CA PRO A 468 -2.06 19.85 8.51
C PRO A 468 -2.85 21.04 9.12
N PHE A 469 -2.30 22.24 9.04
CA PHE A 469 -2.91 23.48 9.56
C PHE A 469 -2.98 24.61 8.52
N THR A 470 -2.75 24.27 7.23
CA THR A 470 -2.79 25.26 6.16
C THR A 470 -4.22 25.70 5.88
N SER A 471 -4.40 27.00 5.64
CA SER A 471 -5.67 27.58 5.21
C SER A 471 -5.38 28.64 4.15
N TYR A 472 -5.93 28.45 2.96
CA TYR A 472 -5.70 29.32 1.81
C TYR A 472 -6.74 30.46 1.67
N GLY A 473 -7.74 30.50 2.56
CA GLY A 473 -8.85 31.44 2.44
C GLY A 473 -9.96 30.94 1.50
N PRO A 474 -10.75 31.81 0.87
CA PRO A 474 -11.76 31.44 -0.10
C PRO A 474 -11.11 31.08 -1.44
N ALA A 475 -11.54 29.99 -2.05
CA ALA A 475 -11.20 29.66 -3.43
C ALA A 475 -11.86 30.68 -4.37
N PHE A 476 -11.15 31.07 -5.42
CA PHE A 476 -11.73 31.92 -6.47
C PHE A 476 -12.39 31.07 -7.59
N GLN A 477 -11.96 29.82 -7.74
CA GLN A 477 -12.51 28.87 -8.71
C GLN A 477 -12.66 27.50 -8.05
N VAL A 478 -13.74 26.79 -8.37
CA VAL A 478 -13.99 25.41 -7.94
C VAL A 478 -14.45 24.58 -9.13
N GLU A 479 -13.83 23.45 -9.33
CA GLU A 479 -14.13 22.54 -10.44
C GLU A 479 -14.36 21.11 -9.98
N ASN A 480 -15.12 20.35 -10.78
CA ASN A 480 -15.30 18.93 -10.62
C ASN A 480 -15.80 18.52 -9.22
N MET A 481 -16.63 19.34 -8.59
CA MET A 481 -17.26 19.01 -7.32
C MET A 481 -18.17 17.78 -7.50
N SER A 482 -17.73 16.66 -6.95
CA SER A 482 -18.34 15.35 -7.25
C SER A 482 -18.54 14.51 -6.01
N ALA A 483 -19.56 13.63 -6.06
CA ALA A 483 -19.81 12.64 -5.05
C ALA A 483 -20.28 11.31 -5.66
N TRP A 484 -19.79 10.21 -5.11
CA TRP A 484 -20.12 8.86 -5.54
C TRP A 484 -20.53 7.99 -4.36
N LYS A 485 -21.37 7.00 -4.68
CA LYS A 485 -21.69 5.87 -3.81
C LYS A 485 -21.31 4.58 -4.53
N THR A 486 -20.48 3.77 -3.90
CA THR A 486 -20.04 2.47 -4.40
C THR A 486 -20.59 1.36 -3.51
N SER A 487 -21.16 0.33 -4.11
CA SER A 487 -21.52 -0.94 -3.46
C SER A 487 -20.67 -2.04 -4.04
N SER A 488 -19.95 -2.76 -3.17
CA SER A 488 -19.12 -3.90 -3.53
C SER A 488 -19.65 -5.16 -2.87
N ARG A 489 -19.88 -6.22 -3.68
CA ARG A 489 -20.36 -7.52 -3.22
C ARG A 489 -19.57 -8.63 -3.87
N GLN A 490 -19.17 -9.60 -3.07
CA GLN A 490 -18.51 -10.81 -3.54
C GLN A 490 -18.99 -12.00 -2.74
N ILE A 491 -19.23 -13.12 -3.42
CA ILE A 491 -19.39 -14.43 -2.80
C ILE A 491 -18.40 -15.39 -3.42
N TYR A 492 -17.96 -16.39 -2.67
CA TYR A 492 -17.11 -17.45 -3.18
C TYR A 492 -17.48 -18.82 -2.60
N LEU A 493 -17.11 -19.87 -3.34
CA LEU A 493 -17.08 -21.25 -2.91
C LEU A 493 -15.78 -21.88 -3.40
N HIS A 494 -15.10 -22.63 -2.52
CA HIS A 494 -13.86 -23.33 -2.84
C HIS A 494 -13.82 -24.69 -2.16
N ASP A 495 -13.23 -25.69 -2.82
CA ASP A 495 -12.94 -27.02 -2.30
C ASP A 495 -11.49 -27.40 -2.61
N ASP A 496 -10.73 -27.76 -1.57
CA ASP A 496 -9.47 -28.46 -1.71
C ASP A 496 -9.68 -29.97 -1.51
N TRP A 497 -9.70 -30.69 -2.62
CA TRP A 497 -9.87 -32.13 -2.64
C TRP A 497 -8.53 -32.86 -2.62
N HIS A 498 -8.22 -33.52 -1.51
CA HIS A 498 -7.03 -34.34 -1.34
C HIS A 498 -7.22 -35.69 -2.05
N LEU A 499 -6.97 -35.75 -3.35
CA LEU A 499 -7.11 -36.97 -4.18
C LEU A 499 -6.18 -38.08 -3.69
N ARG A 500 -5.00 -37.72 -3.20
CA ARG A 500 -3.98 -38.58 -2.58
C ARG A 500 -3.17 -37.73 -1.60
N PRO A 501 -2.39 -38.33 -0.67
CA PRO A 501 -1.54 -37.59 0.25
C PRO A 501 -0.58 -36.61 -0.44
N GLU A 502 -0.16 -36.91 -1.65
CA GLU A 502 0.75 -36.10 -2.48
C GLU A 502 0.06 -35.24 -3.53
N LEU A 503 -1.27 -35.35 -3.71
CA LEU A 503 -1.99 -34.69 -4.79
C LEU A 503 -3.26 -34.00 -4.28
N THR A 504 -3.31 -32.68 -4.35
CA THR A 504 -4.48 -31.87 -4.01
C THR A 504 -5.00 -31.15 -5.26
N LEU A 505 -6.29 -31.22 -5.49
CA LEU A 505 -7.02 -30.48 -6.51
C LEU A 505 -7.85 -29.39 -5.83
N GLY A 506 -7.52 -28.13 -6.07
CA GLY A 506 -8.33 -26.99 -5.65
C GLY A 506 -9.30 -26.56 -6.74
N MET A 507 -10.55 -26.38 -6.40
CA MET A 507 -11.63 -25.97 -7.32
C MET A 507 -12.52 -24.93 -6.66
N GLY A 508 -12.79 -23.84 -7.35
CA GLY A 508 -13.69 -22.83 -6.81
C GLY A 508 -14.17 -21.84 -7.84
N PHE A 509 -14.95 -20.92 -7.38
CA PHE A 509 -15.35 -19.74 -8.14
C PHE A 509 -15.69 -18.59 -7.20
N LYS A 510 -15.61 -17.38 -7.72
CA LYS A 510 -16.20 -16.20 -7.09
C LYS A 510 -17.21 -15.54 -8.03
N ALA A 511 -18.21 -14.88 -7.45
CA ALA A 511 -19.13 -14.00 -8.14
C ALA A 511 -19.02 -12.60 -7.55
N VAL A 512 -19.00 -11.59 -8.41
CA VAL A 512 -18.80 -10.19 -8.03
C VAL A 512 -19.91 -9.29 -8.59
N ASP A 513 -20.24 -8.24 -7.85
CA ASP A 513 -21.16 -7.17 -8.26
C ASP A 513 -20.68 -5.84 -7.66
N PHE A 514 -20.02 -5.04 -8.48
CA PHE A 514 -19.52 -3.72 -8.13
C PHE A 514 -20.33 -2.67 -8.86
N SER A 515 -20.91 -1.73 -8.15
CA SER A 515 -21.74 -0.68 -8.72
C SER A 515 -21.41 0.67 -8.11
N THR A 516 -21.07 1.65 -8.94
CA THR A 516 -20.82 3.03 -8.52
C THR A 516 -21.77 3.97 -9.24
N THR A 517 -22.40 4.83 -8.46
CA THR A 517 -23.32 5.87 -8.96
C THR A 517 -22.90 7.22 -8.41
N GLY A 518 -22.81 8.23 -9.25
CA GLY A 518 -22.46 9.58 -8.85
C GLY A 518 -21.86 10.40 -9.98
N GLY A 519 -21.25 11.52 -9.60
CA GLY A 519 -20.69 12.54 -10.48
C GLY A 519 -20.86 13.93 -9.89
N GLY A 520 -21.00 14.96 -10.72
CA GLY A 520 -21.15 16.34 -10.31
C GLY A 520 -22.33 16.56 -9.37
N ILE A 521 -22.11 17.36 -8.32
CA ILE A 521 -23.10 17.62 -7.25
C ILE A 521 -23.40 19.10 -7.02
N GLY A 522 -22.82 20.02 -7.76
CA GLY A 522 -22.95 21.45 -7.53
C GLY A 522 -23.05 22.30 -8.78
N ASN A 523 -23.13 23.60 -8.59
CA ASN A 523 -22.97 24.61 -9.62
C ASN A 523 -21.50 25.08 -9.55
N ASP A 524 -20.59 24.20 -9.96
CA ASP A 524 -19.19 24.50 -10.13
C ASP A 524 -18.92 25.03 -11.56
N ASP A 525 -17.75 25.62 -11.75
CA ASP A 525 -17.36 26.24 -13.00
C ASP A 525 -17.20 25.22 -14.14
N VAL A 526 -16.80 23.98 -13.78
CA VAL A 526 -16.69 22.83 -14.68
C VAL A 526 -17.30 21.61 -14.00
N PRO A 527 -18.58 21.31 -14.23
CA PRO A 527 -19.27 20.20 -13.59
C PRO A 527 -18.80 18.85 -14.17
N ALA A 528 -18.46 17.91 -13.29
CA ALA A 528 -18.18 16.54 -13.71
C ALA A 528 -19.47 15.84 -14.19
N PRO A 529 -19.37 14.90 -15.15
CA PRO A 529 -20.52 14.12 -15.63
C PRO A 529 -21.10 13.26 -14.51
N TYR A 530 -22.38 12.91 -14.62
CA TYR A 530 -23.10 12.07 -13.65
C TYR A 530 -23.57 10.77 -14.29
N GLY A 531 -23.38 9.62 -13.61
CA GLY A 531 -23.88 8.35 -14.12
C GLY A 531 -23.64 7.16 -13.20
N THR A 532 -23.92 5.97 -13.74
CA THR A 532 -23.75 4.69 -13.05
C THR A 532 -22.93 3.74 -13.89
N LEU A 533 -21.88 3.20 -13.31
CA LEU A 533 -21.12 2.10 -13.88
C LEU A 533 -21.22 0.86 -13.00
N ARG A 534 -21.42 -0.30 -13.64
CA ARG A 534 -21.54 -1.58 -12.96
C ARG A 534 -20.68 -2.66 -13.60
N SER A 535 -19.85 -3.30 -12.77
CA SER A 535 -19.07 -4.47 -13.13
C SER A 535 -19.66 -5.68 -12.41
N ARG A 536 -20.25 -6.62 -13.15
CA ARG A 536 -20.90 -7.80 -12.59
C ARG A 536 -20.48 -9.06 -13.33
N ASN A 537 -20.15 -10.11 -12.56
CA ASN A 537 -19.91 -11.44 -13.09
C ASN A 537 -20.36 -12.49 -12.07
N GLY A 538 -21.20 -13.43 -12.52
CA GLY A 538 -21.74 -14.49 -11.65
C GLY A 538 -20.85 -15.72 -11.51
N PHE A 539 -19.79 -15.85 -12.33
CA PHE A 539 -18.93 -17.03 -12.31
C PHE A 539 -17.52 -16.69 -12.82
N LEU A 540 -16.59 -16.55 -11.92
CA LEU A 540 -15.16 -16.37 -12.15
C LEU A 540 -14.46 -17.62 -11.59
N PRO A 541 -14.12 -18.60 -12.43
CA PRO A 541 -13.59 -19.88 -11.98
C PRO A 541 -12.14 -19.77 -11.50
N HIS A 542 -11.78 -20.68 -10.61
CA HIS A 542 -10.41 -20.93 -10.17
C HIS A 542 -10.18 -22.43 -10.09
N LEU A 543 -9.05 -22.89 -10.62
CA LEU A 543 -8.61 -24.28 -10.61
C LEU A 543 -7.12 -24.33 -10.24
N SER A 544 -6.76 -25.15 -9.28
CA SER A 544 -5.37 -25.37 -8.90
C SER A 544 -5.08 -26.88 -8.75
N LEU A 545 -3.88 -27.28 -9.08
CA LEU A 545 -3.36 -28.61 -8.86
C LEU A 545 -2.02 -28.52 -8.15
N LEU A 546 -1.89 -29.16 -6.99
CA LEU A 546 -0.67 -29.22 -6.21
C LEU A 546 -0.20 -30.66 -6.07
N TYR A 547 0.99 -30.95 -6.58
CA TYR A 547 1.62 -32.28 -6.51
C TYR A 547 2.90 -32.25 -5.66
N ARG A 548 2.92 -32.97 -4.54
CA ARG A 548 4.04 -33.09 -3.59
C ARG A 548 4.61 -34.49 -3.58
N PRO A 549 5.44 -34.86 -4.58
CA PRO A 549 6.02 -36.22 -4.65
C PRO A 549 6.93 -36.51 -3.48
N THR A 550 7.55 -35.51 -2.89
CA THR A 550 8.39 -35.62 -1.71
C THR A 550 8.07 -34.53 -0.70
N ARG A 551 8.66 -34.60 0.50
CA ARG A 551 8.57 -33.48 1.48
C ARG A 551 9.41 -32.27 1.06
N GLN A 552 10.24 -32.39 0.05
CA GLN A 552 11.20 -31.38 -0.41
C GLN A 552 10.72 -30.70 -1.67
N ASP A 553 9.90 -31.38 -2.48
CA ASP A 553 9.48 -30.93 -3.81
C ASP A 553 7.98 -30.73 -3.85
N ASP A 554 7.56 -29.62 -4.38
CA ASP A 554 6.18 -29.39 -4.82
C ASP A 554 6.16 -28.82 -6.24
N PHE A 555 5.13 -29.20 -6.99
CA PHE A 555 4.82 -28.70 -8.31
C PHE A 555 3.37 -28.26 -8.35
N PHE A 556 3.09 -27.19 -9.06
CA PHE A 556 1.72 -26.68 -9.12
C PHE A 556 1.35 -26.16 -10.51
N VAL A 557 0.05 -26.20 -10.77
CA VAL A 557 -0.63 -25.47 -11.84
C VAL A 557 -1.75 -24.69 -11.18
N ASP A 558 -1.91 -23.45 -11.57
CA ASP A 558 -2.88 -22.52 -10.99
C ASP A 558 -3.50 -21.67 -12.09
N ALA A 559 -4.83 -21.66 -12.19
CA ALA A 559 -5.57 -20.93 -13.22
C ALA A 559 -6.78 -20.22 -12.59
N ALA A 560 -6.82 -18.89 -12.70
CA ALA A 560 -7.90 -18.11 -12.15
C ALA A 560 -8.40 -17.05 -13.13
N GLN A 561 -9.69 -16.76 -13.04
CA GLN A 561 -10.32 -15.63 -13.71
C GLN A 561 -10.72 -14.58 -12.68
N THR A 562 -10.44 -13.31 -12.99
CA THR A 562 -10.76 -12.18 -12.11
C THR A 562 -11.40 -11.05 -12.91
N GLN A 563 -12.12 -10.17 -12.22
CA GLN A 563 -12.77 -9.00 -12.82
C GLN A 563 -12.74 -7.85 -11.83
N GLY A 564 -12.31 -6.66 -12.27
CA GLY A 564 -12.25 -5.46 -11.45
C GLY A 564 -13.49 -4.57 -11.54
N ALA A 565 -13.63 -3.66 -10.57
CA ALA A 565 -14.56 -2.54 -10.64
C ALA A 565 -14.01 -1.43 -11.55
N TYR A 566 -14.89 -0.49 -11.96
CA TYR A 566 -14.46 0.74 -12.63
C TYR A 566 -13.94 1.76 -11.62
N ASN A 567 -12.85 2.44 -11.95
CA ASN A 567 -12.33 3.54 -11.15
C ASN A 567 -13.23 4.78 -11.27
N VAL A 568 -13.28 5.58 -10.20
CA VAL A 568 -14.03 6.83 -10.14
C VAL A 568 -13.13 7.96 -9.65
N PHE A 569 -12.83 8.90 -10.51
CA PHE A 569 -12.23 10.19 -10.19
C PHE A 569 -12.40 11.15 -11.37
N PRO A 570 -12.64 12.43 -11.12
CA PRO A 570 -12.93 13.42 -12.18
C PRO A 570 -11.65 14.05 -12.75
N ARG A 571 -10.54 13.95 -12.04
CA ARG A 571 -9.26 14.50 -12.49
C ARG A 571 -8.62 13.57 -13.50
N GLY A 572 -8.01 14.12 -14.53
CA GLY A 572 -7.37 13.41 -15.65
C GLY A 572 -6.51 12.20 -15.27
N ASN A 573 -5.91 11.61 -16.22
CA ASN A 573 -5.24 10.32 -16.11
C ASN A 573 -4.03 10.38 -15.18
N LEU A 574 -4.13 9.73 -14.05
CA LEU A 574 -2.96 9.37 -13.27
C LEU A 574 -2.46 8.01 -13.75
N GLY A 575 -1.33 8.01 -14.41
CA GLY A 575 -0.51 6.90 -14.84
C GLY A 575 -1.21 5.59 -15.16
N TYR A 576 -1.69 4.90 -14.17
CA TYR A 576 -2.22 3.53 -14.29
C TYR A 576 -3.74 3.44 -14.05
N GLY A 577 -4.44 4.57 -13.93
CA GLY A 577 -5.88 4.61 -13.69
C GLY A 577 -6.66 5.13 -14.89
N ALA A 578 -7.81 4.53 -15.17
CA ALA A 578 -8.75 4.97 -16.20
C ALA A 578 -10.12 5.18 -15.58
N SER A 579 -10.72 6.36 -15.76
CA SER A 579 -12.05 6.67 -15.26
C SER A 579 -12.91 7.34 -16.33
N ALA A 580 -14.17 6.89 -16.49
CA ALA A 580 -15.10 7.53 -17.41
C ALA A 580 -15.53 8.94 -16.95
N TRP A 581 -15.44 9.21 -15.64
CA TRP A 581 -15.79 10.54 -15.08
C TRP A 581 -14.75 11.64 -15.39
N THR A 582 -13.63 11.29 -16.06
CA THR A 582 -12.71 12.29 -16.63
C THR A 582 -13.21 12.91 -17.94
N ALA A 583 -14.36 12.45 -18.47
CA ALA A 583 -14.96 13.01 -19.67
C ALA A 583 -15.29 14.50 -19.46
N ALA A 584 -15.06 15.29 -20.53
CA ALA A 584 -15.22 16.76 -20.47
C ALA A 584 -16.67 17.20 -20.27
N ASP A 585 -17.64 16.36 -20.67
CA ASP A 585 -19.06 16.64 -20.53
C ASP A 585 -19.90 15.35 -20.45
N GLN A 586 -21.20 15.51 -20.20
CA GLN A 586 -22.15 14.40 -20.07
C GLN A 586 -22.28 13.58 -21.33
N SER A 587 -22.23 14.19 -22.51
CA SER A 587 -22.40 13.48 -23.77
C SER A 587 -21.22 12.55 -24.07
N THR A 588 -20.03 13.01 -23.79
CA THR A 588 -18.78 12.24 -23.90
C THR A 588 -18.75 11.09 -22.87
N PHE A 589 -19.22 11.33 -21.64
CA PHE A 589 -19.41 10.28 -20.63
C PHE A 589 -20.39 9.21 -21.11
N ASP A 590 -21.56 9.62 -21.61
CA ASP A 590 -22.62 8.73 -22.07
C ASP A 590 -22.17 7.88 -23.28
N GLU A 591 -21.34 8.45 -24.14
CA GLU A 591 -20.74 7.73 -25.27
C GLU A 591 -19.69 6.71 -24.79
N ALA A 592 -18.75 7.14 -23.95
CA ALA A 592 -17.69 6.29 -23.40
C ALA A 592 -18.30 5.09 -22.64
N THR A 593 -19.27 5.35 -21.77
CA THR A 593 -19.88 4.31 -20.92
C THR A 593 -20.73 3.29 -21.68
N ARG A 594 -21.23 3.61 -22.87
CA ARG A 594 -21.88 2.64 -23.76
C ARG A 594 -20.89 1.65 -24.37
N ASN A 595 -19.64 2.04 -24.54
CA ASN A 595 -18.64 1.29 -25.30
C ASN A 595 -17.67 0.50 -24.42
N ILE A 596 -17.44 0.94 -23.18
CA ILE A 596 -16.53 0.23 -22.26
C ILE A 596 -17.21 -1.00 -21.62
N LYS A 597 -16.39 -2.02 -21.39
CA LYS A 597 -16.77 -3.22 -20.65
C LYS A 597 -15.82 -3.38 -19.45
N PRO A 598 -16.25 -4.08 -18.38
CA PRO A 598 -15.35 -4.38 -17.26
C PRO A 598 -14.12 -5.14 -17.76
N GLU A 599 -12.97 -4.77 -17.25
CA GLU A 599 -11.74 -5.50 -17.49
C GLU A 599 -11.77 -6.85 -16.79
N ARG A 600 -11.44 -7.91 -17.53
CA ARG A 600 -11.42 -9.29 -17.05
C ARG A 600 -10.10 -9.95 -17.40
N ASP A 601 -9.48 -10.58 -16.40
CA ASP A 601 -8.19 -11.22 -16.53
C ASP A 601 -8.29 -12.72 -16.31
N THR A 602 -7.62 -13.48 -17.17
CA THR A 602 -7.44 -14.92 -17.04
C THR A 602 -5.96 -15.22 -16.97
N THR A 603 -5.50 -15.71 -15.81
CA THR A 603 -4.08 -16.00 -15.56
C THR A 603 -3.89 -17.49 -15.34
N VAL A 604 -2.86 -18.07 -15.96
CA VAL A 604 -2.39 -19.42 -15.72
C VAL A 604 -0.93 -19.36 -15.29
N THR A 605 -0.59 -20.03 -14.19
CA THR A 605 0.77 -20.16 -13.66
C THR A 605 1.11 -21.64 -13.48
N ILE A 606 2.31 -22.02 -13.87
CA ILE A 606 2.88 -23.35 -13.62
C ILE A 606 4.24 -23.18 -12.95
N GLY A 607 4.51 -23.92 -11.90
CA GLY A 607 5.76 -23.77 -11.17
C GLY A 607 6.05 -24.88 -10.19
N GLY A 608 7.09 -24.67 -9.38
CA GLY A 608 7.48 -25.59 -8.34
C GLY A 608 8.48 -25.00 -7.37
N HIS A 609 8.58 -25.67 -6.23
CA HIS A 609 9.52 -25.36 -5.16
C HIS A 609 10.36 -26.58 -4.81
N HIS A 610 11.64 -26.33 -4.49
CA HIS A 610 12.53 -27.35 -3.93
C HIS A 610 13.14 -26.83 -2.63
N ARG A 611 13.04 -27.63 -1.55
CA ARG A 611 13.54 -27.28 -0.22
C ARG A 611 14.40 -28.40 0.34
N ARG A 612 15.69 -28.11 0.58
CA ARG A 612 16.61 -29.06 1.19
C ARG A 612 17.44 -28.39 2.28
N GLY A 613 17.05 -28.59 3.52
CA GLY A 613 17.65 -27.87 4.65
C GLY A 613 17.41 -26.36 4.51
N ARG A 614 18.49 -25.57 4.43
CA ARG A 614 18.44 -24.12 4.23
C ARG A 614 18.39 -23.69 2.74
N LEU A 615 18.62 -24.63 1.80
CA LEU A 615 18.48 -24.35 0.37
C LEU A 615 16.99 -24.29 0.01
N ARG A 616 16.59 -23.19 -0.62
CA ARG A 616 15.25 -22.98 -1.20
C ARG A 616 15.41 -22.54 -2.65
N ILE A 617 14.65 -23.19 -3.53
CA ILE A 617 14.57 -22.84 -4.95
C ILE A 617 13.09 -22.72 -5.28
N SER A 618 12.69 -21.67 -5.96
CA SER A 618 11.38 -21.49 -6.55
C SER A 618 11.50 -21.09 -8.01
N TYR A 619 10.58 -21.55 -8.83
CA TYR A 619 10.51 -21.17 -10.24
C TYR A 619 9.08 -21.32 -10.72
N ASP A 620 8.69 -20.41 -11.61
CA ASP A 620 7.39 -20.48 -12.28
C ASP A 620 7.43 -19.80 -13.65
N ALA A 621 6.42 -20.12 -14.45
CA ALA A 621 6.09 -19.45 -15.69
C ALA A 621 4.60 -19.15 -15.72
N TYR A 622 4.23 -18.01 -16.31
CA TYR A 622 2.84 -17.56 -16.32
C TYR A 622 2.45 -16.91 -17.64
N PHE A 623 1.13 -16.95 -17.87
CA PHE A 623 0.48 -16.24 -18.97
C PHE A 623 -0.82 -15.62 -18.46
N SER A 624 -1.05 -14.35 -18.76
CA SER A 624 -2.28 -13.63 -18.47
C SER A 624 -2.87 -13.05 -19.74
N LEU A 625 -4.15 -13.31 -19.96
CA LEU A 625 -4.98 -12.68 -20.98
C LEU A 625 -5.85 -11.62 -20.29
N ILE A 626 -5.70 -10.37 -20.69
CA ILE A 626 -6.46 -9.23 -20.19
C ILE A 626 -7.46 -8.82 -21.26
N GLU A 627 -8.74 -9.04 -21.02
CA GLU A 627 -9.83 -8.66 -21.92
C GLU A 627 -10.35 -7.28 -21.53
N ASN A 628 -10.63 -6.44 -22.54
CA ASN A 628 -11.16 -5.08 -22.38
C ASN A 628 -10.24 -4.17 -21.54
N ARG A 629 -8.92 -4.23 -21.76
CA ARG A 629 -7.95 -3.39 -21.05
C ARG A 629 -8.36 -1.93 -21.15
N LEU A 630 -8.67 -1.29 -20.01
CA LEU A 630 -9.02 0.11 -19.95
C LEU A 630 -7.73 0.95 -19.96
N ILE A 631 -7.66 1.88 -20.88
CA ILE A 631 -6.60 2.86 -20.98
C ILE A 631 -7.18 4.25 -20.84
N ALA A 632 -6.58 5.05 -20.00
CA ALA A 632 -6.74 6.47 -19.98
C ALA A 632 -5.68 7.07 -20.94
N ALA A 633 -6.11 7.77 -21.93
CA ALA A 633 -5.24 8.46 -22.86
C ALA A 633 -5.55 9.95 -22.85
N SER A 634 -4.51 10.76 -22.64
CA SER A 634 -4.54 12.19 -22.93
C SER A 634 -4.10 12.37 -24.38
N VAL A 635 -5.05 12.73 -25.22
CA VAL A 635 -4.83 12.93 -26.66
C VAL A 635 -4.85 14.42 -26.97
N GLY A 636 -3.92 14.89 -27.76
CA GLY A 636 -3.85 16.30 -28.16
C GLY A 636 -2.71 17.06 -27.48
N ASP A 637 -2.90 18.39 -27.38
CA ASP A 637 -1.94 19.27 -26.71
C ASP A 637 -1.95 18.99 -25.21
N LEU A 638 -0.77 18.96 -24.58
CA LEU A 638 -0.63 18.83 -23.12
C LEU A 638 -1.38 19.94 -22.33
N HIS A 639 -1.71 21.04 -22.99
CA HIS A 639 -2.43 22.18 -22.38
C HIS A 639 -3.94 22.13 -22.59
N ALA A 640 -4.41 21.31 -23.52
CA ALA A 640 -5.81 21.03 -23.77
C ALA A 640 -5.96 19.53 -24.09
N PRO A 641 -5.61 18.65 -23.14
CA PRO A 641 -5.70 17.22 -23.40
C PRO A 641 -7.16 16.81 -23.51
N ILE A 642 -7.49 16.09 -24.55
CA ILE A 642 -8.75 15.35 -24.59
C ILE A 642 -8.54 14.10 -23.75
N ASN A 643 -9.02 14.14 -22.53
CA ASN A 643 -9.03 12.98 -21.66
C ASN A 643 -10.12 12.02 -22.10
N THR A 644 -9.76 10.80 -22.42
CA THR A 644 -10.69 9.78 -22.83
C THR A 644 -10.37 8.45 -22.19
N VAL A 645 -11.41 7.64 -22.01
CA VAL A 645 -11.27 6.25 -21.61
C VAL A 645 -11.70 5.38 -22.78
N ALA A 646 -10.82 4.51 -23.20
CA ALA A 646 -11.10 3.54 -24.22
C ALA A 646 -10.61 2.16 -23.80
N SER A 647 -11.19 1.10 -24.39
CA SER A 647 -10.79 -0.27 -24.11
C SER A 647 -10.01 -0.86 -25.29
N ILE A 648 -8.89 -1.54 -24.98
CA ILE A 648 -8.22 -2.42 -25.91
C ILE A 648 -8.81 -3.81 -25.76
N PRO A 649 -9.26 -4.49 -26.83
CA PRO A 649 -10.00 -5.74 -26.73
C PRO A 649 -9.28 -6.86 -26.01
N ALA A 650 -7.97 -6.97 -26.20
CA ALA A 650 -7.12 -7.95 -25.53
C ALA A 650 -5.72 -7.39 -25.30
N SER A 651 -5.10 -7.80 -24.21
CA SER A 651 -3.68 -7.58 -23.94
C SER A 651 -3.12 -8.86 -23.33
N HIS A 652 -1.80 -9.05 -23.40
CA HIS A 652 -1.17 -10.27 -22.94
C HIS A 652 0.01 -9.95 -22.05
N ILE A 653 0.16 -10.71 -20.96
CA ILE A 653 1.37 -10.75 -20.17
C ILE A 653 1.88 -12.19 -20.16
N TRP A 654 3.16 -12.37 -20.40
CA TRP A 654 3.81 -13.66 -20.20
C TRP A 654 5.18 -13.45 -19.58
N GLY A 655 5.61 -14.43 -18.81
CA GLY A 655 6.87 -14.32 -18.13
C GLY A 655 7.21 -15.54 -17.31
N GLY A 656 8.29 -15.41 -16.54
CA GLY A 656 8.71 -16.41 -15.58
C GLY A 656 9.61 -15.81 -14.52
N ASP A 657 9.53 -16.40 -13.34
CA ASP A 657 10.27 -16.03 -12.16
C ASP A 657 11.13 -17.20 -11.69
N ALA A 658 12.32 -16.92 -11.22
CA ALA A 658 13.19 -17.91 -10.59
C ALA A 658 13.90 -17.27 -9.38
N ALA A 659 13.94 -17.99 -8.27
CA ALA A 659 14.69 -17.56 -7.10
C ALA A 659 15.40 -18.70 -6.40
N VAL A 660 16.54 -18.39 -5.81
CA VAL A 660 17.32 -19.31 -5.01
C VAL A 660 17.82 -18.64 -3.74
N ALA A 661 17.57 -19.26 -2.60
CA ALA A 661 18.24 -18.96 -1.35
C ALA A 661 19.27 -20.05 -1.06
N LEU A 662 20.54 -19.70 -1.26
CA LEU A 662 21.69 -20.60 -1.15
C LEU A 662 22.47 -20.33 0.15
N PRO A 663 22.47 -21.26 1.12
CA PRO A 663 23.34 -21.15 2.27
C PRO A 663 24.81 -21.42 1.86
N VAL A 664 25.69 -20.52 2.21
CA VAL A 664 27.15 -20.64 1.97
C VAL A 664 27.83 -20.78 3.35
N GLY A 665 28.14 -22.02 3.71
CA GLY A 665 28.60 -22.33 5.05
C GLY A 665 27.55 -22.11 6.12
N HIS A 666 27.98 -21.75 7.35
CA HIS A 666 27.07 -21.58 8.49
C HIS A 666 26.58 -20.13 8.68
N TYR A 667 27.26 -19.16 8.14
CA TYR A 667 27.09 -17.76 8.47
C TYR A 667 26.56 -16.90 7.33
N LEU A 668 26.57 -17.42 6.11
CA LEU A 668 26.25 -16.64 4.92
C LEU A 668 25.04 -17.26 4.19
N THR A 669 24.17 -16.40 3.66
CA THR A 669 23.08 -16.77 2.75
C THR A 669 23.09 -15.83 1.55
N LEU A 670 23.15 -16.41 0.38
CA LEU A 670 23.03 -15.71 -0.90
C LEU A 670 21.63 -15.94 -1.44
N ASN A 671 20.86 -14.83 -1.64
CA ASN A 671 19.58 -14.88 -2.31
C ASN A 671 19.72 -14.23 -3.68
N GLN A 672 19.23 -14.94 -4.71
CA GLN A 672 19.21 -14.46 -6.09
C GLN A 672 17.80 -14.64 -6.62
N SER A 673 17.28 -13.63 -7.31
CA SER A 673 16.07 -13.78 -8.11
C SER A 673 16.20 -13.12 -9.47
N LEU A 674 15.55 -13.73 -10.44
CA LEU A 674 15.42 -13.24 -11.81
C LEU A 674 13.95 -13.31 -12.17
N SER A 675 13.42 -12.22 -12.67
CA SER A 675 12.08 -12.14 -13.25
C SER A 675 12.17 -11.56 -14.64
N VAL A 676 11.54 -12.23 -15.60
CA VAL A 676 11.39 -11.76 -16.97
C VAL A 676 9.91 -11.73 -17.27
N SER A 677 9.40 -10.58 -17.68
CA SER A 677 7.99 -10.40 -17.97
C SER A 677 7.80 -9.46 -19.15
N ARG A 678 6.87 -9.81 -20.02
CA ARG A 678 6.53 -8.99 -21.18
C ARG A 678 5.03 -8.75 -21.24
N PHE A 679 4.65 -7.51 -21.09
CA PHE A 679 3.32 -7.01 -21.41
C PHE A 679 3.26 -6.62 -22.89
N SER A 680 2.14 -6.90 -23.57
CA SER A 680 1.89 -6.39 -24.91
C SER A 680 0.41 -6.12 -25.13
N TYR A 681 0.10 -4.94 -25.71
CA TYR A 681 -1.24 -4.62 -26.17
C TYR A 681 -1.62 -5.47 -27.38
N GLY A 682 -2.80 -6.10 -27.35
CA GLY A 682 -3.27 -6.98 -28.42
C GLY A 682 -4.00 -6.24 -29.56
N GLY A 683 -4.28 -4.95 -29.39
CA GLY A 683 -4.97 -4.12 -30.35
C GLY A 683 -4.49 -2.68 -30.36
N ASP A 684 -4.98 -1.90 -31.30
CA ASP A 684 -4.78 -0.46 -31.36
C ASP A 684 -5.85 0.26 -30.54
N LEU A 685 -5.54 1.46 -30.04
CA LEU A 685 -6.48 2.30 -29.31
C LEU A 685 -7.22 3.19 -30.33
N ASN A 686 -8.55 3.11 -30.32
CA ASN A 686 -9.39 3.93 -31.17
C ASN A 686 -10.09 4.99 -30.30
N VAL A 687 -9.91 6.26 -30.64
CA VAL A 687 -10.52 7.40 -29.98
C VAL A 687 -11.23 8.25 -31.05
N GLY A 688 -12.56 8.18 -31.13
CA GLY A 688 -13.29 8.73 -32.24
C GLY A 688 -12.76 8.17 -33.58
N ASP A 689 -12.44 9.05 -34.52
CA ASP A 689 -11.88 8.67 -35.82
C ASP A 689 -10.35 8.50 -35.83
N THR A 690 -9.68 8.69 -34.67
CA THR A 690 -8.23 8.58 -34.56
C THR A 690 -7.81 7.22 -34.06
N VAL A 691 -6.88 6.58 -34.82
CA VAL A 691 -6.29 5.29 -34.44
C VAL A 691 -4.88 5.48 -33.91
N PHE A 692 -4.65 5.06 -32.69
CA PHE A 692 -3.33 5.04 -32.06
C PHE A 692 -2.74 3.62 -32.13
N PRO A 693 -1.62 3.40 -32.84
CA PRO A 693 -1.07 2.07 -33.06
C PRO A 693 -0.37 1.55 -31.80
N LEU A 694 -1.07 0.81 -30.97
CA LEU A 694 -0.56 0.20 -29.74
C LEU A 694 -0.30 -1.31 -29.86
N ARG A 695 -0.81 -1.97 -30.88
CA ARG A 695 -0.65 -3.42 -31.05
C ARG A 695 0.81 -3.85 -30.95
N GLY A 696 1.10 -4.78 -30.01
CA GLY A 696 2.44 -5.30 -29.75
C GLY A 696 3.36 -4.38 -28.94
N LYS A 697 2.89 -3.18 -28.56
CA LYS A 697 3.63 -2.27 -27.69
C LYS A 697 3.57 -2.74 -26.24
N ALA A 698 4.64 -2.45 -25.47
CA ALA A 698 4.70 -2.74 -24.05
C ALA A 698 3.99 -1.65 -23.22
N GLN A 699 3.52 -2.02 -22.05
CA GLN A 699 3.02 -1.05 -21.07
C GLN A 699 4.18 -0.17 -20.57
N PRO A 700 4.02 1.17 -20.53
CA PRO A 700 5.02 2.06 -19.95
C PRO A 700 5.20 1.83 -18.45
N GLY A 701 6.35 2.27 -17.91
CA GLY A 701 6.68 2.25 -16.47
C GLY A 701 7.09 0.88 -15.93
N TYR A 702 6.76 -0.22 -16.60
CA TYR A 702 7.02 -1.57 -16.13
C TYR A 702 8.37 -2.13 -16.62
N PRO A 703 9.23 -2.67 -15.74
CA PRO A 703 10.50 -3.27 -16.17
C PRO A 703 10.30 -4.66 -16.79
N ALA A 704 10.84 -4.88 -17.97
CA ALA A 704 10.78 -6.20 -18.60
C ALA A 704 11.66 -7.25 -17.93
N ILE A 705 12.75 -6.83 -17.27
CA ILE A 705 13.69 -7.70 -16.56
C ILE A 705 13.99 -7.12 -15.20
N SER A 706 13.84 -7.94 -14.17
CA SER A 706 14.18 -7.61 -12.79
C SER A 706 15.18 -8.64 -12.23
N LEU A 707 16.29 -8.14 -11.67
CA LEU A 707 17.30 -8.95 -11.00
C LEU A 707 17.47 -8.45 -9.57
N LEU A 708 17.46 -9.35 -8.62
CA LEU A 708 17.78 -9.05 -7.23
C LEU A 708 18.85 -10.01 -6.73
N SER A 709 19.89 -9.46 -6.13
CA SER A 709 20.97 -10.18 -5.47
C SER A 709 21.08 -9.69 -4.04
N SER A 710 20.93 -10.54 -3.04
CA SER A 710 21.20 -10.15 -1.67
C SER A 710 22.12 -11.15 -0.96
N LEU A 711 23.00 -10.60 -0.14
CA LEU A 711 23.96 -11.33 0.68
C LEU A 711 23.65 -11.03 2.13
N LEU A 712 23.40 -12.06 2.93
CA LEU A 712 23.14 -11.96 4.37
C LEU A 712 24.22 -12.70 5.13
N PHE A 713 24.87 -12.00 6.05
CA PHE A 713 25.85 -12.55 6.98
C PHE A 713 25.33 -12.46 8.40
N HIS A 714 25.42 -13.55 9.14
CA HIS A 714 25.06 -13.62 10.54
C HIS A 714 26.10 -14.37 11.35
N TYR A 715 26.66 -13.71 12.37
CA TYR A 715 27.65 -14.30 13.26
C TYR A 715 27.40 -13.82 14.69
N HIS A 716 26.89 -14.69 15.56
CA HIS A 716 26.48 -14.37 16.92
C HIS A 716 25.52 -13.14 16.96
N GLN A 717 25.96 -12.05 17.59
CA GLN A 717 25.21 -10.80 17.70
C GLN A 717 25.37 -9.86 16.50
N PHE A 718 26.22 -10.23 15.54
CA PHE A 718 26.56 -9.40 14.39
C PHE A 718 25.77 -9.86 13.16
N GLN A 719 25.13 -8.92 12.49
CA GLN A 719 24.46 -9.14 11.22
C GLN A 719 24.91 -8.08 10.22
N ALA A 720 25.10 -8.50 8.98
CA ALA A 720 25.34 -7.60 7.86
C ALA A 720 24.59 -8.09 6.63
N GLY A 721 24.21 -7.18 5.78
CA GLY A 721 23.58 -7.54 4.52
C GLY A 721 23.84 -6.49 3.45
N ALA A 722 23.84 -6.94 2.21
CA ALA A 722 23.90 -6.08 1.04
C ALA A 722 22.93 -6.60 -0.01
N THR A 723 22.27 -5.67 -0.71
CA THR A 723 21.31 -5.98 -1.79
C THR A 723 21.62 -5.13 -3.01
N ALA A 724 21.60 -5.75 -4.18
CA ALA A 724 21.62 -5.07 -5.47
C ALA A 724 20.34 -5.39 -6.22
N THR A 725 19.64 -4.36 -6.66
CA THR A 725 18.40 -4.43 -7.44
C THR A 725 18.63 -3.79 -8.80
N VAL A 726 18.27 -4.51 -9.87
CA VAL A 726 18.42 -4.06 -11.25
C VAL A 726 17.09 -4.20 -11.99
N TYR A 727 16.64 -3.12 -12.63
CA TYR A 727 15.49 -3.13 -13.53
C TYR A 727 15.92 -2.63 -14.90
N LEU A 728 15.51 -3.36 -15.93
CA LEU A 728 15.91 -3.10 -17.31
C LEU A 728 14.68 -2.99 -18.21
N ASP A 729 14.84 -2.22 -19.29
CA ASP A 729 13.89 -2.10 -20.39
C ASP A 729 12.51 -1.54 -19.96
N GLN A 730 12.51 -0.38 -19.29
CA GLN A 730 11.31 0.37 -18.94
C GLN A 730 11.00 1.40 -20.02
N GLN A 731 9.79 1.34 -20.59
CA GLN A 731 9.31 2.33 -21.56
C GLN A 731 8.74 3.55 -20.83
N THR A 732 8.88 4.76 -21.39
CA THR A 732 8.34 6.00 -20.79
C THR A 732 7.05 6.45 -21.44
N ASN A 733 6.66 5.86 -22.58
CA ASN A 733 5.45 6.23 -23.31
C ASN A 733 4.83 5.03 -24.03
N TYR A 734 3.60 5.20 -24.51
CA TYR A 734 2.83 4.13 -25.13
C TYR A 734 3.41 3.64 -26.47
N GLN A 735 4.05 4.52 -27.27
CA GLN A 735 4.67 4.12 -28.54
C GLN A 735 5.98 3.35 -28.36
N ASN A 736 6.52 3.29 -27.14
CA ASN A 736 7.80 2.66 -26.82
C ASN A 736 8.98 3.24 -27.64
N ASP A 737 8.89 4.51 -28.02
CA ASP A 737 9.95 5.21 -28.77
C ASP A 737 11.02 5.76 -27.83
N LEU A 738 10.77 5.77 -26.53
CA LEU A 738 11.70 6.25 -25.52
C LEU A 738 11.74 5.29 -24.31
N ARG A 739 12.95 5.08 -23.78
CA ARG A 739 13.21 4.23 -22.61
C ARG A 739 13.80 5.04 -21.47
N ALA A 740 13.38 4.72 -20.27
CA ALA A 740 14.02 5.23 -19.07
C ALA A 740 15.43 4.63 -18.91
N ARG A 741 16.28 5.36 -18.20
CA ARG A 741 17.58 4.84 -17.78
C ARG A 741 17.37 3.62 -16.88
N ASN A 742 18.18 2.57 -17.08
CA ASN A 742 18.17 1.38 -16.24
C ASN A 742 18.32 1.73 -14.76
N TYR A 743 17.52 1.08 -13.93
CA TYR A 743 17.60 1.21 -12.49
C TYR A 743 18.63 0.25 -11.92
N PHE A 744 19.57 0.77 -11.12
CA PHE A 744 20.56 -0.03 -10.41
C PHE A 744 20.75 0.50 -9.00
N ASN A 745 20.06 -0.09 -8.04
CA ASN A 745 20.14 0.33 -6.65
C ASN A 745 20.91 -0.67 -5.80
N THR A 746 21.77 -0.16 -4.93
CA THR A 746 22.54 -0.96 -3.97
C THR A 746 22.28 -0.46 -2.56
N THR A 747 21.90 -1.36 -1.65
CA THR A 747 21.69 -1.07 -0.24
C THR A 747 22.55 -1.98 0.62
N ALA A 748 22.94 -1.53 1.80
CA ALA A 748 23.58 -2.40 2.78
C ALA A 748 23.23 -1.98 4.19
N PHE A 749 23.32 -2.94 5.10
CA PHE A 749 23.21 -2.66 6.53
C PHE A 749 24.27 -3.41 7.33
N LEU A 750 24.53 -2.87 8.51
CA LEU A 750 25.34 -3.44 9.55
C LEU A 750 24.57 -3.36 10.87
N SER A 751 24.45 -4.46 11.60
CA SER A 751 23.73 -4.49 12.87
C SER A 751 24.52 -5.25 13.93
N TYR A 752 24.47 -4.76 15.15
CA TYR A 752 25.08 -5.39 16.31
C TYR A 752 24.14 -5.35 17.50
N GLU A 753 23.89 -6.49 18.13
CA GLU A 753 23.04 -6.62 19.30
C GLU A 753 23.86 -6.88 20.56
N LEU A 754 23.85 -5.95 21.50
CA LEU A 754 24.34 -6.17 22.86
C LEU A 754 23.26 -6.93 23.64
N PRO A 755 23.57 -8.14 24.15
CA PRO A 755 22.59 -8.89 24.93
C PRO A 755 22.29 -8.19 26.26
N LYS A 756 21.12 -8.46 26.81
CA LYS A 756 20.72 -8.03 28.15
C LYS A 756 21.74 -8.50 29.17
N HIS A 757 22.24 -7.60 30.03
CA HIS A 757 23.16 -7.90 31.12
C HIS A 757 22.62 -7.35 32.45
N GLY A 758 22.17 -8.24 33.32
CA GLY A 758 21.54 -7.86 34.58
C GLY A 758 20.27 -7.03 34.34
N ASN A 759 20.22 -5.83 34.92
CA ASN A 759 19.12 -4.87 34.75
C ASN A 759 19.30 -3.95 33.55
N ILE A 760 20.42 -4.04 32.80
CA ILE A 760 20.62 -3.25 31.59
C ILE A 760 19.91 -3.95 30.44
N PRO A 761 18.95 -3.30 29.76
CA PRO A 761 18.26 -3.91 28.63
C PRO A 761 19.23 -4.16 27.48
N GLY A 762 18.89 -5.09 26.61
CA GLY A 762 19.64 -5.32 25.36
C GLY A 762 19.60 -4.08 24.47
N LEU A 763 20.70 -3.76 23.81
CA LEU A 763 20.78 -2.65 22.84
C LEU A 763 21.06 -3.20 21.46
N LYS A 764 20.35 -2.67 20.47
CA LYS A 764 20.59 -2.97 19.06
C LYS A 764 21.04 -1.71 18.35
N PHE A 765 22.19 -1.80 17.69
CA PHE A 765 22.72 -0.75 16.82
C PHE A 765 22.56 -1.22 15.38
N ARG A 766 22.14 -0.33 14.49
CA ARG A 766 22.04 -0.61 13.07
C ARG A 766 22.45 0.61 12.25
N PHE A 767 23.22 0.37 11.20
CA PHE A 767 23.61 1.37 10.23
C PHE A 767 23.18 0.91 8.85
N ASP A 768 22.35 1.70 8.18
CA ASP A 768 21.81 1.43 6.85
C ASP A 768 22.38 2.43 5.86
N VAL A 769 22.64 1.97 4.62
CA VAL A 769 23.03 2.83 3.50
C VAL A 769 22.18 2.47 2.29
N TYR A 770 21.46 3.46 1.78
CA TYR A 770 20.72 3.39 0.52
C TYR A 770 21.57 3.95 -0.60
N ASN A 771 21.50 3.34 -1.81
CA ASN A 771 22.24 3.73 -3.00
C ASN A 771 23.76 3.95 -2.73
N ILE A 772 24.41 2.89 -2.26
CA ILE A 772 25.83 2.93 -1.83
C ILE A 772 26.74 3.50 -2.92
N LEU A 773 26.48 3.12 -4.19
CA LEU A 773 27.27 3.54 -5.34
C LEU A 773 26.92 4.95 -5.82
N ASN A 774 25.88 5.56 -5.23
CA ASN A 774 25.36 6.89 -5.64
C ASN A 774 25.01 6.96 -7.12
N GLU A 775 24.38 5.90 -7.62
CA GLU A 775 23.93 5.79 -9.01
C GLU A 775 22.80 6.77 -9.31
N LYS A 776 22.78 7.27 -10.52
CA LYS A 776 21.74 8.13 -11.07
C LYS A 776 20.64 7.26 -11.65
N MET A 777 19.49 7.17 -11.00
CA MET A 777 18.39 6.27 -11.34
C MET A 777 17.08 7.04 -11.49
N ILE A 778 16.18 6.53 -12.34
CA ILE A 778 14.78 6.95 -12.35
C ILE A 778 14.06 6.19 -11.25
N GLY A 779 13.41 6.91 -10.34
CA GLY A 779 12.73 6.38 -9.16
C GLY A 779 11.25 6.09 -9.37
N ASN A 780 10.61 6.76 -10.33
CA ASN A 780 9.22 6.51 -10.70
C ASN A 780 8.96 6.99 -12.12
N ILE A 781 7.94 6.42 -12.78
CA ILE A 781 7.55 6.78 -14.16
C ILE A 781 6.02 6.78 -14.21
N GLY A 782 5.44 7.88 -14.73
CA GLY A 782 4.01 7.97 -15.01
C GLY A 782 3.14 8.42 -13.84
N VAL A 783 3.67 9.24 -12.93
CA VAL A 783 2.89 9.84 -11.84
C VAL A 783 1.70 10.61 -12.40
N ASP A 784 1.97 11.56 -13.29
CA ASP A 784 0.93 12.38 -13.96
C ASP A 784 0.44 11.78 -15.28
N GLY A 785 0.71 10.50 -15.54
CA GLY A 785 0.31 9.79 -16.73
C GLY A 785 1.45 9.49 -17.70
N PHE A 786 1.09 8.78 -18.79
CA PHE A 786 2.03 8.44 -19.85
C PHE A 786 1.68 9.19 -21.12
N PRO A 787 2.64 9.87 -21.72
CA PRO A 787 2.44 10.44 -23.05
C PRO A 787 2.27 9.33 -24.09
N PHE A 788 1.59 9.67 -25.19
CA PHE A 788 1.45 8.73 -26.27
C PHE A 788 2.81 8.44 -26.92
N SER A 789 3.59 9.47 -27.21
CA SER A 789 4.94 9.39 -27.79
C SER A 789 5.81 10.58 -27.37
N GLY A 790 7.11 10.48 -27.63
CA GLY A 790 8.08 11.54 -27.40
C GLY A 790 8.52 11.70 -25.96
N ASP A 791 9.38 12.69 -25.73
CA ASP A 791 9.99 13.01 -24.43
C ASP A 791 9.15 14.03 -23.68
N LYS A 792 8.37 13.60 -22.71
CA LYS A 792 7.48 14.40 -21.87
C LYS A 792 7.84 14.24 -20.39
N GLN A 793 7.30 15.14 -19.56
CA GLN A 793 7.44 15.06 -18.10
C GLN A 793 6.66 13.86 -17.56
N THR A 794 7.36 12.78 -17.26
CA THR A 794 6.77 11.54 -16.77
C THR A 794 7.70 10.74 -15.86
N MET A 795 8.92 11.26 -15.59
CA MET A 795 9.94 10.54 -14.83
C MET A 795 10.35 11.33 -13.60
N GLN A 796 10.37 10.68 -12.46
CA GLN A 796 10.99 11.22 -11.24
C GLN A 796 12.33 10.52 -10.99
N ARG A 797 13.25 11.24 -10.39
CA ARG A 797 14.57 10.68 -10.05
C ARG A 797 14.51 9.97 -8.71
N ALA A 798 15.28 8.88 -8.57
CA ALA A 798 15.47 8.22 -7.29
C ALA A 798 16.44 9.00 -6.39
N ALA A 799 16.29 8.81 -5.09
CA ALA A 799 17.13 9.43 -4.08
C ALA A 799 18.62 9.09 -4.28
N PRO A 800 19.52 10.06 -4.04
CA PRO A 800 20.97 9.82 -3.99
C PRO A 800 21.32 8.93 -2.79
N ARG A 801 22.62 8.67 -2.60
CA ARG A 801 23.08 7.92 -1.43
C ARG A 801 22.62 8.59 -0.13
N GLN A 802 21.99 7.80 0.73
CA GLN A 802 21.52 8.19 2.04
C GLN A 802 21.99 7.18 3.10
N ALA A 803 22.26 7.68 4.29
CA ALA A 803 22.67 6.85 5.43
C ALA A 803 21.73 7.07 6.61
N LEU A 804 21.49 6.02 7.39
CA LEU A 804 20.65 6.04 8.59
C LEU A 804 21.35 5.24 9.70
N PHE A 805 21.44 5.81 10.89
CA PHE A 805 21.89 5.13 12.09
C PHE A 805 20.73 4.97 13.06
N SER A 806 20.55 3.77 13.59
CA SER A 806 19.48 3.42 14.50
C SER A 806 20.03 2.83 15.79
N ILE A 807 19.43 3.21 16.90
CA ILE A 807 19.63 2.59 18.20
C ILE A 807 18.27 2.12 18.73
N GLY A 808 18.19 0.87 19.12
CA GLY A 808 16.99 0.26 19.69
C GLY A 808 17.28 -0.40 21.03
N THR A 809 16.25 -0.50 21.87
CA THR A 809 16.32 -1.21 23.15
C THR A 809 15.03 -1.99 23.36
N LYS A 810 15.18 -3.18 23.97
CA LYS A 810 14.07 -4.08 24.27
C LYS A 810 13.98 -4.33 25.78
N PHE A 811 12.82 -4.08 26.33
CA PHE A 811 12.48 -4.22 27.77
C PHE A 811 11.72 -5.50 28.08
#